data_ffa67870d97af570417e6658222b516a
#
_entry.id   ffa67870d97af570417e6658222b516a
#
_cell.length_a   1.000
_cell.length_b   1.000
_cell.length_c   1.000
_cell.angle_alpha   90.00
_cell.angle_beta   90.00
_cell.angle_gamma   90.00
#
_symmetry.space_group_name_H-M   'P 1'
#
loop_
_entity.id
_entity.type
_entity.pdbx_description
1 polymer ?
#
loop_
_entity_poly.entity_id
_entity_poly.type
_entity_poly.pdbx_seq_one_letter_code
_entity_poly.pdbx_strand_id
1 'polypeptide(L)'
;MKNRNSKICTSLFVLCLIMHFAALAQKKLTVLANKPVAPVAPTMWGVFFEDINFGADGGLYAELVKNRSFEFLNPMMGWKELKQNGKGKTLIINRGNEKPANPRFARITVDSAQYGLSNEGFRGMGIQKGKQYNFSILAKKGDGNINVMIELVNATGKKIGSTSLSNFSGEWTKQTASFTTTDTAVKGRLNVLFEGNGFIDVDMISLFPQETWKNRPNGLRADLVQMLADLKPGFIRFPGGCIVEGRELQNRYQWKTTVGPIEDRMSIMNRWNVEFRAPRNAPDYFQSFGIGFYEYFQLAEDIGAEPLPILNCGMACQYNTGEVAQMDQLDPYVQDALDLIEFANGAVTTKWGKVRADMGHPAPFNLKYLGIGNEQWDEQYIERYKEFEKNLQQKHPEIVLVGSAGPSPNGPRFDYAWKEFKGSKAGLIDEHYYQSPEWFFKNATRYDNYDRKGPKVFAGEYAAHGKDDTVTESKNTWFSALAEAAFMTGLERNADVVKMASYAPLFAHVEAWQWRPDLIWFDNLRTVGTPNYYVQKLFANNKGTHVIQVLQDGKVLAGKDSIYASAVLDKTSGEVIIKLVNAATAPTSYEISLAGVKLNKNRATIEVLTSPDAYAYNTLDQQKNIYPVQKTMGIKGNNINVSLPPMSLNVIKVSIR
;
A
#
# COMPACT_ATOMS: atom_id res chain seq x y z
N MET A 1 0.10 -43.13 94.61
CA MET A 1 -0.72 -42.11 95.30
C MET A 1 -1.00 -40.94 94.42
N LYS A 2 -2.27 -40.61 94.35
CA LYS A 2 -2.91 -39.39 93.88
C LYS A 2 -2.74 -38.94 92.44
N ASN A 3 -3.82 -39.19 91.66
CA ASN A 3 -4.40 -38.46 90.48
C ASN A 3 -4.28 -36.95 90.58
N ARG A 4 -4.07 -36.35 89.43
CA ARG A 4 -4.83 -35.14 89.07
C ARG A 4 -4.99 -35.02 87.52
N ASN A 5 -6.21 -35.14 87.10
CA ASN A 5 -6.70 -34.80 85.72
C ASN A 5 -6.57 -33.31 85.46
N SER A 6 -6.03 -32.96 84.34
CA SER A 6 -6.15 -31.61 83.78
C SER A 6 -6.80 -31.74 82.41
N LYS A 7 -8.05 -31.27 82.30
CA LYS A 7 -8.81 -31.12 81.03
C LYS A 7 -8.22 -29.97 80.24
N ILE A 8 -7.68 -30.27 79.08
CA ILE A 8 -7.32 -29.22 78.07
C ILE A 8 -8.54 -29.02 77.20
N CYS A 9 -9.18 -27.84 77.33
CA CYS A 9 -10.19 -27.34 76.39
C CYS A 9 -9.52 -26.97 75.09
N THR A 10 -9.80 -27.73 74.02
CA THR A 10 -9.39 -27.40 72.67
C THR A 10 -10.40 -26.43 72.12
N SER A 11 -10.08 -25.12 72.09
CA SER A 11 -10.84 -24.11 71.40
C SER A 11 -10.58 -24.22 69.91
N LEU A 12 -11.55 -24.71 69.16
CA LEU A 12 -11.56 -24.70 67.70
C LEU A 12 -11.71 -23.24 67.22
N PHE A 13 -10.65 -22.60 66.81
CA PHE A 13 -10.68 -21.34 66.07
C PHE A 13 -11.09 -21.67 64.65
N VAL A 14 -12.38 -21.56 64.32
CA VAL A 14 -12.88 -21.55 62.96
C VAL A 14 -12.49 -20.20 62.37
N LEU A 15 -11.38 -20.18 61.64
CA LEU A 15 -10.96 -19.05 60.83
C LEU A 15 -11.87 -19.01 59.59
N CYS A 16 -12.98 -18.28 59.67
CA CYS A 16 -13.75 -17.90 58.48
C CYS A 16 -12.88 -17.03 57.58
N LEU A 17 -12.23 -17.64 56.60
CA LEU A 17 -11.65 -16.93 55.45
C LEU A 17 -12.85 -16.37 54.66
N ILE A 18 -13.28 -15.17 54.97
CA ILE A 18 -14.15 -14.39 54.13
C ILE A 18 -13.29 -14.02 52.89
N MET A 19 -13.31 -14.86 51.85
CA MET A 19 -12.91 -14.43 50.52
C MET A 19 -13.85 -13.31 50.14
N HIS A 20 -13.40 -12.09 50.34
CA HIS A 20 -13.97 -10.94 49.68
C HIS A 20 -13.70 -11.12 48.17
N PHE A 21 -14.56 -11.84 47.50
CA PHE A 21 -14.78 -11.54 46.08
C PHE A 21 -15.29 -10.11 46.07
N ALA A 22 -14.37 -9.15 45.97
CA ALA A 22 -14.71 -7.86 45.48
C ALA A 22 -15.37 -8.14 44.09
N ALA A 23 -16.69 -8.18 44.08
CA ALA A 23 -17.44 -8.08 42.83
C ALA A 23 -16.96 -6.78 42.22
N LEU A 24 -15.92 -6.83 41.36
CA LEU A 24 -15.50 -5.71 40.56
C LEU A 24 -16.76 -5.28 39.84
N ALA A 25 -17.32 -4.13 40.26
CA ALA A 25 -18.53 -3.59 39.66
C ALA A 25 -18.27 -3.58 38.15
N GLN A 26 -19.07 -4.31 37.41
CA GLN A 26 -18.92 -4.46 35.97
C GLN A 26 -18.93 -3.05 35.35
N LYS A 27 -17.84 -2.67 34.70
CA LYS A 27 -17.73 -1.37 34.05
C LYS A 27 -18.82 -1.25 32.98
N LYS A 28 -19.46 -0.08 32.90
CA LYS A 28 -20.56 0.15 31.95
C LYS A 28 -20.15 1.10 30.83
N LEU A 29 -20.54 0.75 29.60
CA LEU A 29 -20.48 1.63 28.44
C LEU A 29 -21.88 1.89 27.92
N THR A 30 -22.11 3.13 27.50
CA THR A 30 -23.35 3.51 26.80
C THR A 30 -23.02 3.91 25.38
N VAL A 31 -23.61 3.25 24.39
CA VAL A 31 -23.52 3.59 22.97
C VAL A 31 -24.79 4.33 22.57
N LEU A 32 -24.67 5.59 22.16
CA LEU A 32 -25.81 6.45 21.77
C LEU A 32 -26.22 6.18 20.32
N ALA A 33 -26.79 5.01 20.05
CA ALA A 33 -27.05 4.52 18.71
C ALA A 33 -28.08 5.35 17.92
N ASN A 34 -28.97 6.05 18.60
CA ASN A 34 -29.98 6.94 18.00
C ASN A 34 -29.52 8.40 17.84
N LYS A 35 -28.28 8.73 18.20
CA LYS A 35 -27.73 10.08 18.14
C LYS A 35 -26.47 10.13 17.27
N PRO A 36 -26.60 10.03 15.92
CA PRO A 36 -25.45 10.19 15.04
C PRO A 36 -24.84 11.59 15.19
N VAL A 37 -23.51 11.63 15.25
CA VAL A 37 -22.75 12.89 15.44
C VAL A 37 -22.32 13.45 14.10
N ALA A 38 -21.81 12.60 13.21
CA ALA A 38 -21.28 13.02 11.91
C ALA A 38 -21.37 11.87 10.88
N PRO A 39 -21.47 12.18 9.58
CA PRO A 39 -21.34 11.18 8.54
C PRO A 39 -19.87 10.73 8.42
N VAL A 40 -19.66 9.44 8.21
CA VAL A 40 -18.36 8.86 7.84
C VAL A 40 -18.19 8.99 6.33
N ALA A 41 -17.09 9.58 5.89
CA ALA A 41 -16.79 9.68 4.46
C ALA A 41 -16.60 8.28 3.83
N PRO A 42 -17.10 8.03 2.62
CA PRO A 42 -16.81 6.79 1.90
C PRO A 42 -15.30 6.53 1.76
N THR A 43 -14.52 7.62 1.69
CA THR A 43 -13.06 7.64 1.58
C THR A 43 -12.33 7.59 2.92
N MET A 44 -12.99 7.34 4.05
CA MET A 44 -12.37 7.39 5.39
C MET A 44 -11.12 6.53 5.50
N TRP A 45 -11.15 5.32 4.95
CA TRP A 45 -10.04 4.37 4.99
C TRP A 45 -9.59 4.03 3.58
N GLY A 46 -8.33 4.26 3.27
CA GLY A 46 -7.75 3.99 1.96
C GLY A 46 -6.37 3.35 2.04
N VAL A 47 -5.68 3.33 0.92
CA VAL A 47 -4.32 2.81 0.80
C VAL A 47 -3.42 3.85 0.16
N PHE A 48 -2.15 3.82 0.57
CA PHE A 48 -1.08 4.63 0.02
C PHE A 48 -0.12 3.72 -0.75
N PHE A 49 0.02 3.92 -2.05
CA PHE A 49 1.00 3.22 -2.86
C PHE A 49 2.18 4.16 -3.18
N GLU A 50 3.38 3.69 -2.93
CA GLU A 50 4.62 4.29 -3.42
C GLU A 50 5.49 3.20 -4.06
N ASP A 51 6.18 3.57 -5.15
CA ASP A 51 7.20 2.69 -5.75
C ASP A 51 8.50 2.75 -4.97
N ILE A 52 8.46 2.19 -3.77
CA ILE A 52 9.55 1.94 -2.83
C ILE A 52 9.60 0.44 -2.53
N ASN A 53 10.72 -0.09 -2.05
CA ASN A 53 10.85 -1.49 -1.62
C ASN A 53 10.51 -2.51 -2.72
N PHE A 54 10.73 -2.16 -3.99
CA PHE A 54 10.29 -2.95 -5.16
C PHE A 54 8.76 -3.15 -5.21
N GLY A 55 8.01 -2.12 -4.82
CA GLY A 55 6.55 -2.17 -4.79
C GLY A 55 5.89 -2.25 -6.16
N ALA A 56 6.48 -1.62 -7.20
CA ALA A 56 6.01 -1.71 -8.59
C ALA A 56 6.75 -2.81 -9.36
N ASP A 57 7.89 -2.49 -9.99
CA ASP A 57 8.72 -3.48 -10.68
C ASP A 57 9.31 -4.50 -9.70
N GLY A 58 9.04 -5.79 -9.93
CA GLY A 58 9.40 -6.87 -9.01
C GLY A 58 8.40 -7.09 -7.86
N GLY A 59 7.32 -6.31 -7.83
CA GLY A 59 6.22 -6.39 -6.89
C GLY A 59 4.86 -6.48 -7.58
N LEU A 60 4.08 -5.40 -7.51
CA LEU A 60 2.71 -5.36 -8.02
C LEU A 60 2.62 -5.57 -9.54
N TYR A 61 3.60 -5.11 -10.32
CA TYR A 61 3.69 -5.39 -11.75
C TYR A 61 4.18 -6.82 -11.99
N ALA A 62 3.39 -7.61 -12.71
CA ALA A 62 3.66 -9.04 -12.86
C ALA A 62 4.77 -9.39 -13.88
N GLU A 63 5.49 -8.40 -14.43
CA GLU A 63 6.67 -8.63 -15.27
C GLU A 63 7.78 -9.33 -14.49
N LEU A 64 8.26 -10.45 -15.02
CA LEU A 64 9.30 -11.25 -14.39
C LEU A 64 10.71 -10.87 -14.86
N VAL A 65 10.84 -10.23 -16.04
CA VAL A 65 12.12 -9.89 -16.65
C VAL A 65 12.60 -8.53 -16.14
N LYS A 66 13.72 -8.54 -15.46
CA LYS A 66 14.43 -7.33 -15.02
C LYS A 66 15.16 -6.71 -16.19
N ASN A 67 15.04 -5.37 -16.37
CA ASN A 67 15.71 -4.65 -17.45
C ASN A 67 15.41 -5.21 -18.85
N ARG A 68 14.12 -5.37 -19.15
CA ARG A 68 13.61 -6.00 -20.38
C ARG A 68 14.00 -5.30 -21.67
N SER A 69 14.36 -4.00 -21.58
CA SER A 69 14.69 -3.10 -22.70
C SER A 69 16.13 -2.61 -22.70
N PHE A 70 16.98 -3.14 -21.82
CA PHE A 70 18.41 -2.76 -21.69
C PHE A 70 18.66 -1.28 -21.32
N GLU A 71 17.67 -0.60 -20.72
CA GLU A 71 17.74 0.84 -20.43
C GLU A 71 18.35 1.19 -19.06
N PHE A 72 18.71 0.22 -18.24
CA PHE A 72 19.40 0.50 -16.98
C PHE A 72 20.78 1.13 -17.21
N LEU A 73 21.35 1.81 -16.22
CA LEU A 73 22.67 2.44 -16.33
C LEU A 73 23.74 1.47 -16.84
N ASN A 74 23.77 0.25 -16.30
CA ASN A 74 24.45 -0.87 -16.92
C ASN A 74 23.44 -1.63 -17.78
N PRO A 75 23.52 -1.56 -19.11
CA PRO A 75 22.53 -2.16 -20.00
C PRO A 75 22.38 -3.67 -19.85
N MET A 76 23.41 -4.37 -19.38
CA MET A 76 23.37 -5.81 -19.11
C MET A 76 23.00 -6.15 -17.66
N MET A 77 22.66 -5.16 -16.83
CA MET A 77 22.19 -5.45 -15.47
C MET A 77 20.94 -6.33 -15.49
N GLY A 78 20.95 -7.42 -14.72
CA GLY A 78 19.92 -8.46 -14.75
C GLY A 78 20.14 -9.53 -15.81
N TRP A 79 21.00 -9.30 -16.78
CA TRP A 79 21.35 -10.21 -17.85
C TRP A 79 22.75 -10.78 -17.72
N LYS A 80 22.90 -12.07 -18.06
CA LYS A 80 24.17 -12.79 -18.06
C LYS A 80 24.31 -13.59 -19.33
N GLU A 81 25.46 -13.49 -20.01
CA GLU A 81 25.74 -14.31 -21.19
C GLU A 81 25.89 -15.80 -20.83
N LEU A 82 25.31 -16.66 -21.64
CA LEU A 82 25.44 -18.12 -21.58
C LEU A 82 26.25 -18.62 -22.78
N LYS A 83 27.46 -19.11 -22.51
CA LYS A 83 28.40 -19.62 -23.51
C LYS A 83 28.64 -21.13 -23.31
N GLN A 84 27.58 -21.94 -23.33
CA GLN A 84 27.69 -23.35 -22.98
C GLN A 84 28.49 -24.19 -24.01
N ASN A 85 28.13 -24.16 -25.28
CA ASN A 85 28.77 -24.95 -26.34
C ASN A 85 28.99 -24.15 -27.65
N GLY A 86 28.73 -22.86 -27.64
CA GLY A 86 28.74 -22.02 -28.82
C GLY A 86 29.59 -20.76 -28.66
N LYS A 87 29.88 -20.15 -29.79
CA LYS A 87 30.52 -18.85 -29.88
C LYS A 87 29.50 -17.82 -30.30
N GLY A 88 29.53 -16.70 -29.62
CA GLY A 88 28.65 -15.58 -29.91
C GLY A 88 28.99 -14.39 -29.02
N LYS A 89 28.33 -13.28 -29.24
CA LYS A 89 28.48 -12.05 -28.48
C LYS A 89 27.20 -11.25 -28.44
N THR A 90 27.06 -10.48 -27.40
CA THR A 90 26.02 -9.45 -27.26
C THR A 90 26.65 -8.06 -27.40
N LEU A 91 26.04 -7.21 -28.23
CA LEU A 91 26.39 -5.82 -28.35
C LEU A 91 25.15 -4.97 -28.12
N ILE A 92 25.22 -4.05 -27.14
CA ILE A 92 24.14 -3.09 -26.93
C ILE A 92 24.33 -1.92 -27.90
N ILE A 93 23.30 -1.69 -28.71
CA ILE A 93 23.25 -0.62 -29.71
C ILE A 93 22.29 0.45 -29.21
N ASN A 94 22.66 1.71 -29.38
CA ASN A 94 21.84 2.88 -29.05
C ASN A 94 21.37 3.54 -30.34
N ARG A 95 20.06 3.61 -30.53
CA ARG A 95 19.39 4.26 -31.68
C ARG A 95 19.33 5.78 -31.57
N GLY A 96 19.72 6.33 -30.41
CA GLY A 96 19.67 7.76 -30.16
C GLY A 96 18.26 8.34 -30.31
N ASN A 97 18.13 9.39 -31.10
CA ASN A 97 16.88 10.12 -31.26
C ASN A 97 15.78 9.39 -32.06
N GLU A 98 16.07 8.25 -32.68
CA GLU A 98 15.05 7.45 -33.39
C GLU A 98 13.99 6.89 -32.43
N LYS A 99 14.41 6.56 -31.19
CA LYS A 99 13.55 6.06 -30.11
C LYS A 99 13.99 6.66 -28.78
N PRO A 100 13.72 7.93 -28.50
CA PRO A 100 14.32 8.63 -27.35
C PRO A 100 13.88 8.06 -25.99
N ALA A 101 12.70 7.46 -25.91
CA ALA A 101 12.21 6.85 -24.67
C ALA A 101 12.80 5.44 -24.42
N ASN A 102 13.14 4.71 -25.49
CA ASN A 102 13.70 3.36 -25.46
C ASN A 102 14.76 3.20 -26.55
N PRO A 103 15.93 3.87 -26.40
CA PRO A 103 16.93 3.95 -27.46
C PRO A 103 17.75 2.68 -27.65
N ARG A 104 17.84 1.80 -26.65
CA ARG A 104 18.74 0.64 -26.67
C ARG A 104 18.05 -0.63 -27.17
N PHE A 105 18.87 -1.50 -27.73
CA PHE A 105 18.52 -2.90 -28.01
C PHE A 105 19.78 -3.77 -27.99
N ALA A 106 19.62 -5.07 -27.87
CA ALA A 106 20.74 -6.01 -27.93
C ALA A 106 20.85 -6.64 -29.31
N ARG A 107 22.01 -6.52 -29.96
CA ARG A 107 22.40 -7.32 -31.13
C ARG A 107 23.09 -8.59 -30.66
N ILE A 108 22.49 -9.71 -30.97
CA ILE A 108 23.00 -11.05 -30.65
C ILE A 108 23.61 -11.64 -31.89
N THR A 109 24.94 -11.85 -31.88
CA THR A 109 25.63 -12.59 -32.95
C THR A 109 25.86 -14.01 -32.47
N VAL A 110 25.55 -14.98 -33.33
CA VAL A 110 25.83 -16.40 -33.14
C VAL A 110 26.79 -16.85 -34.20
N ASP A 111 28.02 -17.22 -33.79
CA ASP A 111 29.07 -17.66 -34.70
C ASP A 111 28.99 -19.19 -34.90
N SER A 112 28.58 -19.94 -33.90
CA SER A 112 28.38 -21.40 -34.00
C SER A 112 27.54 -21.93 -32.83
N ALA A 113 26.79 -22.99 -33.11
CA ALA A 113 25.96 -23.74 -32.18
C ALA A 113 24.93 -22.86 -31.44
N GLN A 114 25.05 -22.71 -30.13
CA GLN A 114 24.08 -22.02 -29.31
C GLN A 114 24.75 -20.97 -28.41
N TYR A 115 24.24 -19.77 -28.45
CA TYR A 115 24.60 -18.67 -27.56
C TYR A 115 23.35 -18.16 -26.86
N GLY A 116 23.43 -17.64 -25.63
CA GLY A 116 22.24 -17.20 -24.92
C GLY A 116 22.45 -16.10 -23.92
N LEU A 117 21.32 -15.62 -23.43
CA LEU A 117 21.20 -14.68 -22.32
C LEU A 117 20.34 -15.31 -21.22
N SER A 118 20.76 -15.16 -19.97
CA SER A 118 19.97 -15.54 -18.80
C SER A 118 19.57 -14.29 -18.03
N ASN A 119 18.27 -14.16 -17.70
CA ASN A 119 17.74 -13.10 -16.85
C ASN A 119 17.44 -13.63 -15.45
N GLU A 120 17.94 -12.92 -14.45
CA GLU A 120 17.79 -13.31 -13.04
C GLU A 120 16.43 -12.92 -12.44
N GLY A 121 15.64 -12.07 -13.11
CA GLY A 121 14.45 -11.45 -12.55
C GLY A 121 14.72 -10.49 -11.39
N PHE A 122 13.68 -10.21 -10.63
CA PHE A 122 13.73 -9.36 -9.43
C PHE A 122 13.95 -10.24 -8.19
N ARG A 123 15.24 -10.48 -7.82
CA ARG A 123 15.59 -11.43 -6.73
C ARG A 123 15.18 -12.89 -7.03
N GLY A 124 15.18 -13.26 -8.32
CA GLY A 124 14.64 -14.50 -8.86
C GLY A 124 13.27 -14.29 -9.49
N MET A 125 12.81 -15.29 -10.24
CA MET A 125 11.47 -15.33 -10.82
C MET A 125 10.59 -16.31 -10.05
N GLY A 126 9.40 -15.88 -9.63
CA GLY A 126 8.39 -16.75 -9.05
C GLY A 126 7.69 -17.58 -10.12
N ILE A 127 7.90 -18.89 -10.11
CA ILE A 127 7.34 -19.80 -11.09
C ILE A 127 6.53 -20.87 -10.35
N GLN A 128 5.30 -21.12 -10.78
CA GLN A 128 4.40 -22.11 -10.19
C GLN A 128 4.16 -23.28 -11.15
N LYS A 129 4.27 -24.49 -10.63
CA LYS A 129 3.97 -25.73 -11.36
C LYS A 129 2.56 -25.72 -11.96
N GLY A 130 2.45 -26.11 -13.22
CA GLY A 130 1.18 -26.24 -13.93
C GLY A 130 0.58 -24.93 -14.42
N LYS A 131 1.25 -23.79 -14.15
CA LYS A 131 0.81 -22.46 -14.64
C LYS A 131 1.43 -22.17 -15.99
N GLN A 132 0.67 -21.39 -16.79
CA GLN A 132 1.09 -20.91 -18.09
C GLN A 132 1.79 -19.57 -17.95
N TYR A 133 2.84 -19.39 -18.75
CA TYR A 133 3.62 -18.14 -18.85
C TYR A 133 3.64 -17.68 -20.30
N ASN A 134 3.51 -16.36 -20.48
CA ASN A 134 3.49 -15.67 -21.78
C ASN A 134 4.81 -14.93 -21.96
N PHE A 135 5.57 -15.35 -22.92
CA PHE A 135 6.81 -14.71 -23.36
C PHE A 135 6.53 -13.78 -24.54
N SER A 136 7.20 -12.63 -24.60
CA SER A 136 7.23 -11.79 -25.78
C SER A 136 8.61 -11.18 -25.99
N ILE A 137 8.92 -10.85 -27.25
CA ILE A 137 10.17 -10.24 -27.66
C ILE A 137 9.91 -9.35 -28.88
N LEU A 138 10.43 -8.13 -28.89
CA LEU A 138 10.62 -7.39 -30.15
C LEU A 138 11.91 -7.90 -30.80
N ALA A 139 11.83 -8.31 -32.07
CA ALA A 139 12.96 -8.84 -32.77
C ALA A 139 13.01 -8.38 -34.23
N LYS A 140 14.23 -8.20 -34.74
CA LYS A 140 14.52 -7.90 -36.15
C LYS A 140 15.64 -8.83 -36.62
N LYS A 141 15.35 -9.65 -37.63
CA LYS A 141 16.34 -10.53 -38.24
C LYS A 141 17.39 -9.71 -39.00
N GLY A 142 18.66 -10.03 -38.75
CA GLY A 142 19.77 -9.60 -39.58
C GLY A 142 20.19 -10.70 -40.57
N ASP A 143 21.50 -10.88 -40.75
CA ASP A 143 22.04 -11.91 -41.62
C ASP A 143 21.90 -13.31 -41.01
N GLY A 144 21.85 -14.32 -41.88
CA GLY A 144 21.79 -15.71 -41.50
C GLY A 144 20.41 -16.20 -41.06
N ASN A 145 20.36 -17.28 -40.29
CA ASN A 145 19.15 -17.87 -39.77
C ASN A 145 19.31 -18.23 -38.29
N ILE A 146 18.50 -17.60 -37.44
CA ILE A 146 18.53 -17.79 -36.00
C ILE A 146 17.14 -18.20 -35.51
N ASN A 147 17.08 -19.26 -34.72
CA ASN A 147 15.94 -19.65 -33.91
C ASN A 147 16.16 -19.23 -32.47
N VAL A 148 15.10 -18.95 -31.75
CA VAL A 148 15.16 -18.56 -30.33
C VAL A 148 14.43 -19.62 -29.50
N MET A 149 15.16 -20.27 -28.60
CA MET A 149 14.60 -21.16 -27.60
C MET A 149 14.47 -20.41 -26.28
N ILE A 150 13.34 -20.53 -25.63
CA ILE A 150 13.00 -19.92 -24.37
C ILE A 150 12.89 -21.00 -23.31
N GLU A 151 13.65 -20.88 -22.23
CA GLU A 151 13.62 -21.85 -21.14
C GLU A 151 13.43 -21.16 -19.80
N LEU A 152 12.52 -21.68 -18.98
CA LEU A 152 12.50 -21.39 -17.54
C LEU A 152 13.28 -22.48 -16.81
N VAL A 153 14.19 -22.03 -15.95
CA VAL A 153 15.00 -22.91 -15.12
C VAL A 153 14.80 -22.57 -13.64
N ASN A 154 14.90 -23.57 -12.78
CA ASN A 154 14.90 -23.35 -11.34
C ASN A 154 16.26 -22.82 -10.84
N ALA A 155 16.41 -22.61 -9.54
CA ALA A 155 17.64 -22.09 -8.93
C ALA A 155 18.89 -22.94 -9.23
N THR A 156 18.72 -24.25 -9.42
CA THR A 156 19.84 -25.18 -9.74
C THR A 156 20.14 -25.27 -11.23
N GLY A 157 19.35 -24.58 -12.09
CA GLY A 157 19.52 -24.62 -13.54
C GLY A 157 18.74 -25.75 -14.22
N LYS A 158 17.93 -26.54 -13.49
CA LYS A 158 17.06 -27.55 -14.09
C LYS A 158 15.94 -26.86 -14.87
N LYS A 159 15.76 -27.27 -16.14
CA LYS A 159 14.67 -26.79 -17.00
C LYS A 159 13.31 -27.25 -16.45
N ILE A 160 12.38 -26.30 -16.31
CA ILE A 160 11.02 -26.52 -15.79
C ILE A 160 9.92 -26.04 -16.75
N GLY A 161 10.28 -25.49 -17.89
CA GLY A 161 9.38 -25.12 -18.97
C GLY A 161 10.16 -24.61 -20.17
N SER A 162 9.65 -24.78 -21.38
CA SER A 162 10.30 -24.26 -22.58
C SER A 162 9.33 -24.09 -23.75
N THR A 163 9.70 -23.22 -24.67
CA THR A 163 9.08 -23.02 -25.98
C THR A 163 10.12 -22.47 -26.96
N SER A 164 9.75 -22.27 -28.22
CA SER A 164 10.66 -21.71 -29.23
C SER A 164 9.94 -20.77 -30.18
N LEU A 165 10.72 -19.84 -30.76
CA LEU A 165 10.30 -18.92 -31.83
C LEU A 165 11.25 -19.07 -33.02
N SER A 166 10.71 -18.93 -34.23
CA SER A 166 11.44 -18.98 -35.50
C SER A 166 10.79 -18.04 -36.53
N ASN A 167 11.38 -17.95 -37.72
CA ASN A 167 10.84 -17.14 -38.83
C ASN A 167 10.73 -15.65 -38.51
N PHE A 168 11.79 -15.07 -37.95
CA PHE A 168 11.85 -13.65 -37.66
C PHE A 168 11.87 -12.80 -38.94
N SER A 169 11.17 -11.64 -38.89
CA SER A 169 11.14 -10.65 -39.97
C SER A 169 12.43 -9.81 -40.03
N GLY A 170 12.76 -9.30 -41.20
CA GLY A 170 13.79 -8.24 -41.36
C GLY A 170 13.35 -6.86 -40.83
N GLU A 171 12.11 -6.70 -40.41
CA GLU A 171 11.61 -5.53 -39.71
C GLU A 171 11.34 -5.83 -38.22
N TRP A 172 11.33 -4.80 -37.37
CA TRP A 172 10.99 -4.94 -35.97
C TRP A 172 9.56 -5.48 -35.82
N THR A 173 9.41 -6.68 -35.28
CA THR A 173 8.12 -7.32 -35.03
C THR A 173 8.07 -7.90 -33.63
N LYS A 174 6.93 -7.78 -32.96
CA LYS A 174 6.66 -8.43 -31.69
C LYS A 174 6.26 -9.88 -31.96
N GLN A 175 7.01 -10.80 -31.38
CA GLN A 175 6.68 -12.22 -31.37
C GLN A 175 6.33 -12.70 -29.96
N THR A 176 5.43 -13.66 -29.87
CA THR A 176 4.92 -14.18 -28.59
C THR A 176 4.89 -15.70 -28.59
N ALA A 177 5.11 -16.28 -27.45
CA ALA A 177 4.93 -17.71 -27.20
C ALA A 177 4.43 -17.95 -25.79
N SER A 178 3.67 -19.03 -25.60
CA SER A 178 3.17 -19.43 -24.28
C SER A 178 3.54 -20.86 -24.00
N PHE A 179 3.81 -21.18 -22.74
CA PHE A 179 4.16 -22.51 -22.30
C PHE A 179 3.81 -22.75 -20.84
N THR A 180 3.63 -24.03 -20.49
CA THR A 180 3.27 -24.46 -19.13
C THR A 180 4.48 -25.03 -18.41
N THR A 181 4.61 -24.74 -17.12
CA THR A 181 5.72 -25.19 -16.29
C THR A 181 5.45 -26.52 -15.60
N THR A 182 6.49 -27.30 -15.38
CA THR A 182 6.43 -28.65 -14.79
C THR A 182 6.81 -28.70 -13.31
N ASP A 183 7.35 -27.59 -12.78
CA ASP A 183 7.82 -27.51 -11.39
C ASP A 183 7.67 -26.09 -10.84
N THR A 184 7.76 -25.94 -9.50
CA THR A 184 7.71 -24.65 -8.81
C THR A 184 9.12 -24.16 -8.46
N ALA A 185 9.38 -22.87 -8.67
CA ALA A 185 10.63 -22.22 -8.28
C ALA A 185 10.37 -20.82 -7.74
N VAL A 186 10.86 -20.50 -6.55
CA VAL A 186 10.86 -19.14 -5.98
C VAL A 186 11.98 -18.28 -6.60
N LYS A 187 13.08 -18.95 -6.96
CA LYS A 187 14.31 -18.34 -7.52
C LYS A 187 14.58 -18.86 -8.93
N GLY A 188 13.55 -18.85 -9.78
CA GLY A 188 13.71 -19.21 -11.19
C GLY A 188 14.46 -18.15 -11.98
N ARG A 189 14.86 -18.52 -13.20
CA ARG A 189 15.49 -17.65 -14.20
C ARG A 189 14.93 -17.94 -15.58
N LEU A 190 14.98 -16.94 -16.44
CA LEU A 190 14.68 -17.05 -17.87
C LEU A 190 15.99 -17.19 -18.66
N ASN A 191 16.11 -18.23 -19.46
CA ASN A 191 17.15 -18.35 -20.48
C ASN A 191 16.54 -18.10 -21.86
N VAL A 192 17.12 -17.20 -22.63
CA VAL A 192 16.81 -16.95 -24.03
C VAL A 192 18.03 -17.40 -24.84
N LEU A 193 17.88 -18.51 -25.57
CA LEU A 193 18.96 -19.19 -26.29
C LEU A 193 18.79 -18.99 -27.78
N PHE A 194 19.84 -18.56 -28.45
CA PHE A 194 19.88 -18.27 -29.88
C PHE A 194 20.69 -19.38 -30.57
N GLU A 195 20.05 -20.07 -31.54
CA GLU A 195 20.62 -21.19 -32.27
C GLU A 195 20.70 -20.90 -33.76
N GLY A 196 21.82 -21.23 -34.37
CA GLY A 196 22.06 -21.03 -35.80
C GLY A 196 23.34 -20.30 -36.10
N ASN A 197 23.32 -19.45 -37.12
CA ASN A 197 24.46 -18.62 -37.53
C ASN A 197 23.95 -17.29 -38.07
N GLY A 198 24.63 -16.19 -37.72
CA GLY A 198 24.26 -14.82 -38.13
C GLY A 198 24.01 -13.90 -36.94
N PHE A 199 23.13 -12.91 -37.11
CA PHE A 199 22.71 -12.04 -36.02
C PHE A 199 21.23 -11.72 -36.02
N ILE A 200 20.72 -11.39 -34.82
CA ILE A 200 19.37 -10.92 -34.56
C ILE A 200 19.41 -9.75 -33.59
N ASP A 201 18.65 -8.71 -33.85
CA ASP A 201 18.44 -7.59 -32.93
C ASP A 201 17.21 -7.87 -32.08
N VAL A 202 17.32 -7.70 -30.76
CA VAL A 202 16.24 -8.01 -29.80
C VAL A 202 16.09 -6.88 -28.77
N ASP A 203 14.82 -6.65 -28.38
CA ASP A 203 14.41 -5.62 -27.43
C ASP A 203 13.13 -6.07 -26.72
N MET A 204 12.75 -5.39 -25.64
CA MET A 204 11.49 -5.63 -24.92
C MET A 204 11.21 -7.10 -24.61
N ILE A 205 12.22 -7.80 -24.08
CA ILE A 205 12.08 -9.21 -23.70
C ILE A 205 11.29 -9.30 -22.41
N SER A 206 10.09 -9.88 -22.47
CA SER A 206 9.13 -9.89 -21.36
C SER A 206 8.64 -11.31 -21.06
N LEU A 207 8.31 -11.55 -19.79
CA LEU A 207 7.70 -12.81 -19.34
C LEU A 207 6.67 -12.52 -18.25
N PHE A 208 5.42 -12.89 -18.50
CA PHE A 208 4.32 -12.74 -17.57
C PHE A 208 3.67 -14.07 -17.22
N PRO A 209 3.17 -14.27 -15.99
CA PRO A 209 2.20 -15.31 -15.74
C PRO A 209 0.91 -15.01 -16.52
N GLN A 210 0.25 -16.07 -17.01
CA GLN A 210 -1.09 -15.93 -17.64
C GLN A 210 -2.12 -15.39 -16.64
N GLU A 211 -2.02 -15.85 -15.40
CA GLU A 211 -2.92 -15.44 -14.32
C GLU A 211 -2.44 -14.13 -13.69
N THR A 212 -2.97 -13.04 -14.17
CA THR A 212 -2.83 -11.70 -13.58
C THR A 212 -4.16 -11.26 -12.99
N TRP A 213 -4.20 -10.12 -12.31
CA TRP A 213 -5.45 -9.55 -11.82
C TRP A 213 -6.44 -9.32 -12.97
N LYS A 214 -7.66 -9.88 -12.82
CA LYS A 214 -8.70 -9.91 -13.87
C LYS A 214 -8.21 -10.49 -15.21
N ASN A 215 -7.17 -11.28 -15.21
CA ASN A 215 -6.54 -11.88 -16.38
C ASN A 215 -6.13 -10.87 -17.47
N ARG A 216 -5.77 -9.65 -17.07
CA ARG A 216 -5.29 -8.64 -18.03
C ARG A 216 -3.91 -9.00 -18.56
N PRO A 217 -3.71 -9.01 -19.88
CA PRO A 217 -2.38 -9.19 -20.46
C PRO A 217 -1.40 -8.15 -19.89
N ASN A 218 -0.20 -8.59 -19.52
CA ASN A 218 0.84 -7.74 -18.91
C ASN A 218 0.36 -6.98 -17.67
N GLY A 219 -0.55 -7.58 -16.91
CA GLY A 219 -1.23 -6.96 -15.79
C GLY A 219 -0.49 -7.06 -14.46
N LEU A 220 -1.26 -6.97 -13.38
CA LEU A 220 -0.77 -6.92 -12.01
C LEU A 220 -0.79 -8.30 -11.36
N ARG A 221 0.08 -8.51 -10.37
CA ARG A 221 0.09 -9.72 -9.54
C ARG A 221 -1.23 -9.88 -8.80
N ALA A 222 -1.93 -10.97 -9.11
CA ALA A 222 -3.29 -11.21 -8.60
C ALA A 222 -3.31 -11.35 -7.07
N ASP A 223 -2.29 -11.96 -6.46
CA ASP A 223 -2.18 -12.14 -5.01
C ASP A 223 -2.02 -10.80 -4.26
N LEU A 224 -1.20 -9.88 -4.77
CA LEU A 224 -1.01 -8.56 -4.17
C LEU A 224 -2.26 -7.68 -4.32
N VAL A 225 -2.89 -7.67 -5.51
CA VAL A 225 -4.13 -6.91 -5.70
C VAL A 225 -5.27 -7.47 -4.87
N GLN A 226 -5.34 -8.81 -4.68
CA GLN A 226 -6.35 -9.42 -3.81
C GLN A 226 -6.22 -8.91 -2.37
N MET A 227 -4.98 -8.75 -1.86
CA MET A 227 -4.76 -8.15 -0.54
C MET A 227 -5.33 -6.73 -0.45
N LEU A 228 -5.19 -5.92 -1.52
CA LEU A 228 -5.77 -4.58 -1.57
C LEU A 228 -7.30 -4.61 -1.66
N ALA A 229 -7.85 -5.45 -2.53
CA ALA A 229 -9.30 -5.61 -2.69
C ALA A 229 -9.97 -6.07 -1.38
N ASP A 230 -9.30 -6.92 -0.61
CA ASP A 230 -9.76 -7.39 0.70
C ASP A 230 -9.85 -6.29 1.76
N LEU A 231 -9.08 -5.22 1.64
CA LEU A 231 -9.19 -4.02 2.47
C LEU A 231 -10.46 -3.21 2.17
N LYS A 232 -11.03 -3.33 0.96
CA LYS A 232 -12.13 -2.50 0.46
C LYS A 232 -11.85 -1.01 0.66
N PRO A 233 -10.73 -0.51 0.14
CA PRO A 233 -10.31 0.86 0.38
C PRO A 233 -11.26 1.86 -0.27
N GLY A 234 -11.52 2.96 0.40
CA GLY A 234 -12.33 4.06 -0.15
C GLY A 234 -11.56 4.93 -1.14
N PHE A 235 -10.23 4.90 -1.10
CA PHE A 235 -9.35 5.58 -2.05
C PHE A 235 -8.00 4.86 -2.17
N ILE A 236 -7.29 5.15 -3.27
CA ILE A 236 -5.87 4.82 -3.43
C ILE A 236 -5.10 6.10 -3.76
N ARG A 237 -4.12 6.47 -2.90
CA ARG A 237 -3.13 7.52 -3.15
C ARG A 237 -1.96 6.93 -3.93
N PHE A 238 -1.56 7.60 -5.01
CA PHE A 238 -0.46 7.21 -5.90
C PHE A 238 0.16 8.44 -6.60
N PRO A 239 1.34 8.38 -7.23
CA PRO A 239 2.25 7.23 -7.34
C PRO A 239 3.12 7.06 -6.10
N GLY A 240 2.90 7.85 -5.06
CA GLY A 240 3.58 7.74 -3.80
C GLY A 240 3.69 9.03 -3.02
N GLY A 241 4.72 9.06 -2.20
CA GLY A 241 5.20 10.15 -1.39
C GLY A 241 6.42 10.83 -2.05
N CYS A 242 7.62 10.62 -1.49
CA CYS A 242 8.84 11.25 -1.97
C CYS A 242 9.24 10.89 -3.41
N ILE A 243 8.70 9.81 -3.97
CA ILE A 243 8.89 9.47 -5.39
C ILE A 243 8.33 10.56 -6.32
N VAL A 244 7.27 11.27 -5.88
CA VAL A 244 6.67 12.39 -6.62
C VAL A 244 7.64 13.55 -6.75
N GLU A 245 8.35 13.83 -5.66
CA GLU A 245 9.29 14.95 -5.56
C GLU A 245 10.54 14.72 -6.42
N GLY A 246 11.06 13.48 -6.39
CA GLY A 246 12.39 13.16 -6.88
C GLY A 246 13.47 13.67 -5.93
N ARG A 247 14.70 13.19 -6.10
CA ARG A 247 15.88 13.73 -5.45
C ARG A 247 16.25 15.10 -6.03
N GLU A 248 16.09 15.23 -7.34
CA GLU A 248 16.27 16.41 -8.18
C GLU A 248 15.04 16.55 -9.07
N LEU A 249 14.72 17.75 -9.57
CA LEU A 249 13.52 17.96 -10.39
C LEU A 249 13.52 17.14 -11.68
N GLN A 250 14.68 16.86 -12.25
CA GLN A 250 14.78 15.99 -13.44
C GLN A 250 14.34 14.55 -13.19
N ASN A 251 14.42 14.07 -11.93
CA ASN A 251 14.05 12.73 -11.52
C ASN A 251 12.67 12.68 -10.82
N ARG A 252 11.91 13.79 -10.87
CA ARG A 252 10.54 13.79 -10.39
C ARG A 252 9.65 12.81 -11.17
N TYR A 253 8.61 12.36 -10.55
CA TYR A 253 7.61 11.55 -11.26
C TYR A 253 6.85 12.41 -12.27
N GLN A 254 7.07 12.19 -13.57
CA GLN A 254 6.37 12.88 -14.66
C GLN A 254 5.34 11.93 -15.27
N TRP A 255 4.07 12.08 -14.89
CA TRP A 255 3.00 11.17 -15.27
C TRP A 255 2.83 11.00 -16.79
N LYS A 256 3.09 12.04 -17.57
CA LYS A 256 2.96 12.01 -19.05
C LYS A 256 3.89 10.99 -19.70
N THR A 257 5.03 10.70 -19.09
CA THR A 257 5.98 9.70 -19.60
C THR A 257 5.60 8.26 -19.21
N THR A 258 4.54 8.10 -18.44
CA THR A 258 4.09 6.81 -17.89
C THR A 258 2.81 6.29 -18.55
N VAL A 259 2.30 6.98 -19.57
CA VAL A 259 1.09 6.61 -20.31
C VAL A 259 1.42 6.41 -21.81
N GLY A 260 0.53 5.73 -22.53
CA GLY A 260 0.77 5.32 -23.93
C GLY A 260 1.34 3.91 -24.02
N PRO A 261 1.83 3.50 -25.21
CA PRO A 261 2.44 2.19 -25.42
C PRO A 261 3.60 1.92 -24.47
N ILE A 262 3.72 0.69 -24.00
CA ILE A 262 4.70 0.35 -22.96
C ILE A 262 6.17 0.53 -23.46
N GLU A 263 6.39 0.30 -24.74
CA GLU A 263 7.68 0.47 -25.42
C GLU A 263 8.11 1.93 -25.63
N ASP A 264 7.20 2.86 -25.42
CA ASP A 264 7.44 4.30 -25.52
C ASP A 264 7.56 4.98 -24.15
N ARG A 265 7.43 4.21 -23.06
CA ARG A 265 7.60 4.72 -21.70
C ARG A 265 9.07 4.69 -21.29
N MET A 266 9.60 5.85 -20.94
CA MET A 266 11.02 6.01 -20.62
C MET A 266 11.33 5.44 -19.24
N SER A 267 12.15 4.37 -19.20
CA SER A 267 12.65 3.83 -17.94
C SER A 267 13.59 4.83 -17.26
N ILE A 268 13.38 5.07 -15.96
CA ILE A 268 14.23 5.97 -15.17
C ILE A 268 14.77 5.24 -13.94
N MET A 269 15.88 5.75 -13.41
CA MET A 269 16.38 5.29 -12.12
C MET A 269 15.44 5.75 -11.01
N ASN A 270 14.97 4.83 -10.18
CA ASN A 270 14.12 5.15 -9.04
C ASN A 270 14.90 6.03 -8.05
N ARG A 271 14.24 7.04 -7.46
CA ARG A 271 14.89 7.92 -6.49
C ARG A 271 15.48 7.15 -5.30
N TRP A 272 14.83 6.07 -4.89
CA TRP A 272 15.28 5.23 -3.79
C TRP A 272 16.50 4.36 -4.11
N ASN A 273 16.97 4.40 -5.35
CA ASN A 273 18.18 3.69 -5.76
C ASN A 273 19.46 4.25 -5.11
N VAL A 274 19.46 5.53 -4.76
CA VAL A 274 20.59 6.22 -4.13
C VAL A 274 20.51 6.30 -2.60
N GLU A 275 19.32 6.08 -2.06
CA GLU A 275 19.05 6.09 -0.61
C GLU A 275 18.81 4.67 -0.05
N PHE A 276 19.42 3.67 -0.66
CA PHE A 276 19.22 2.30 -0.24
C PHE A 276 19.92 1.98 1.08
N ARG A 277 19.34 1.01 1.79
CA ARG A 277 19.92 0.37 2.97
C ARG A 277 19.96 -1.15 2.73
N ALA A 278 20.84 -1.87 3.46
CA ALA A 278 20.85 -3.33 3.37
C ALA A 278 19.42 -3.91 3.51
N PRO A 279 19.10 -5.03 2.86
CA PRO A 279 20.02 -6.01 2.27
C PRO A 279 20.22 -5.88 0.74
N ARG A 280 19.90 -4.76 0.14
CA ARG A 280 19.89 -4.61 -1.32
C ARG A 280 21.28 -4.40 -1.93
N ASN A 281 21.52 -5.03 -3.07
CA ASN A 281 22.68 -4.78 -3.93
C ASN A 281 22.33 -3.70 -4.94
N ALA A 282 22.51 -2.43 -4.57
CA ALA A 282 22.27 -1.29 -5.47
C ALA A 282 23.51 -1.02 -6.37
N PRO A 283 23.34 -0.28 -7.47
CA PRO A 283 22.15 0.42 -7.93
C PRO A 283 21.33 -0.42 -8.95
N ASP A 284 20.29 -1.08 -8.52
CA ASP A 284 19.48 -1.96 -9.37
C ASP A 284 17.97 -1.65 -9.38
N TYR A 285 17.57 -0.52 -8.77
CA TYR A 285 16.19 -0.12 -8.67
C TYR A 285 15.83 0.95 -9.71
N PHE A 286 15.00 0.56 -10.65
CA PHE A 286 14.54 1.39 -11.77
C PHE A 286 13.03 1.32 -11.86
N GLN A 287 12.41 2.32 -12.47
CA GLN A 287 11.00 2.36 -12.83
C GLN A 287 10.87 2.14 -14.33
N SER A 288 10.32 1.00 -14.73
CA SER A 288 10.02 0.71 -16.14
C SER A 288 8.70 1.33 -16.59
N PHE A 289 7.92 1.86 -15.65
CA PHE A 289 6.56 2.34 -15.84
C PHE A 289 5.62 1.32 -16.48
N GLY A 290 5.86 0.03 -16.23
CA GLY A 290 4.88 -1.00 -16.49
C GLY A 290 3.58 -0.77 -15.70
N ILE A 291 3.69 -0.17 -14.51
CA ILE A 291 2.61 0.53 -13.82
C ILE A 291 2.85 2.02 -13.96
N GLY A 292 2.01 2.69 -14.74
CA GLY A 292 1.95 4.13 -14.87
C GLY A 292 0.61 4.69 -14.41
N PHE A 293 0.34 5.94 -14.71
CA PHE A 293 -0.90 6.58 -14.25
C PHE A 293 -2.15 5.89 -14.77
N TYR A 294 -2.15 5.38 -15.99
CA TYR A 294 -3.27 4.60 -16.52
C TYR A 294 -3.57 3.36 -15.67
N GLU A 295 -2.55 2.60 -15.33
CA GLU A 295 -2.67 1.37 -14.55
C GLU A 295 -3.08 1.66 -13.09
N TYR A 296 -2.64 2.79 -12.50
CA TYR A 296 -3.12 3.21 -11.18
C TYR A 296 -4.60 3.59 -11.18
N PHE A 297 -5.07 4.32 -12.18
CA PHE A 297 -6.51 4.62 -12.33
C PHE A 297 -7.32 3.35 -12.53
N GLN A 298 -6.84 2.44 -13.37
CA GLN A 298 -7.49 1.15 -13.61
C GLN A 298 -7.52 0.28 -12.35
N LEU A 299 -6.45 0.27 -11.55
CA LEU A 299 -6.41 -0.42 -10.28
C LEU A 299 -7.42 0.18 -9.28
N ALA A 300 -7.51 1.51 -9.21
CA ALA A 300 -8.49 2.19 -8.35
C ALA A 300 -9.92 1.75 -8.69
N GLU A 301 -10.28 1.78 -9.97
CA GLU A 301 -11.58 1.31 -10.46
C GLU A 301 -11.81 -0.18 -10.13
N ASP A 302 -10.80 -1.01 -10.34
CA ASP A 302 -10.88 -2.46 -10.11
C ASP A 302 -11.19 -2.87 -8.68
N ILE A 303 -10.65 -2.12 -7.71
CA ILE A 303 -10.85 -2.37 -6.28
C ILE A 303 -11.96 -1.50 -5.66
N GLY A 304 -12.63 -0.67 -6.49
CA GLY A 304 -13.74 0.19 -6.07
C GLY A 304 -13.30 1.38 -5.21
N ALA A 305 -12.09 1.89 -5.43
CA ALA A 305 -11.49 3.01 -4.71
C ALA A 305 -11.51 4.31 -5.53
N GLU A 306 -11.66 5.46 -4.87
CA GLU A 306 -11.44 6.76 -5.52
C GLU A 306 -9.96 6.96 -5.81
N PRO A 307 -9.56 7.37 -7.03
CA PRO A 307 -8.18 7.71 -7.32
C PRO A 307 -7.78 9.02 -6.67
N LEU A 308 -6.61 9.05 -6.01
CA LEU A 308 -6.00 10.25 -5.45
C LEU A 308 -4.56 10.38 -5.95
N PRO A 309 -4.34 10.90 -7.15
CA PRO A 309 -3.00 11.19 -7.65
C PRO A 309 -2.39 12.36 -6.91
N ILE A 310 -1.06 12.27 -6.66
CA ILE A 310 -0.24 13.34 -6.13
C ILE A 310 0.71 13.81 -7.23
N LEU A 311 0.79 15.12 -7.46
CA LEU A 311 1.66 15.71 -8.46
C LEU A 311 2.76 16.59 -7.87
N ASN A 312 3.89 16.64 -8.57
CA ASN A 312 4.99 17.53 -8.23
C ASN A 312 4.58 19.00 -8.44
N CYS A 313 4.91 19.85 -7.48
CA CYS A 313 4.60 21.27 -7.50
C CYS A 313 5.77 22.18 -7.90
N GLY A 314 6.74 21.66 -8.66
CA GLY A 314 7.96 22.40 -9.02
C GLY A 314 9.00 22.39 -7.90
N MET A 315 8.97 21.39 -7.02
CA MET A 315 9.92 21.23 -5.92
C MET A 315 10.42 19.79 -5.86
N ALA A 316 11.75 19.63 -5.78
CA ALA A 316 12.38 18.38 -5.38
C ALA A 316 12.32 18.22 -3.86
N CYS A 317 12.62 17.02 -3.37
CA CYS A 317 12.62 16.73 -1.95
C CYS A 317 13.53 17.66 -1.16
N GLN A 318 12.97 18.41 -0.21
CA GLN A 318 13.69 19.40 0.57
C GLN A 318 14.70 18.78 1.56
N TYR A 319 14.61 17.49 1.83
CA TYR A 319 15.63 16.73 2.57
C TYR A 319 16.81 16.31 1.69
N ASN A 320 16.70 16.42 0.36
CA ASN A 320 17.76 16.10 -0.58
C ASN A 320 18.36 17.38 -1.18
N THR A 321 18.08 17.67 -2.44
CA THR A 321 18.64 18.87 -3.10
C THR A 321 17.87 20.14 -2.76
N GLY A 322 16.57 20.02 -2.48
CA GLY A 322 15.69 21.18 -2.31
C GLY A 322 15.58 22.03 -3.57
N GLU A 323 15.90 21.48 -4.74
CA GLU A 323 15.82 22.19 -6.01
C GLU A 323 14.38 22.63 -6.27
N VAL A 324 14.22 23.87 -6.76
CA VAL A 324 12.92 24.45 -7.06
C VAL A 324 12.89 25.05 -8.46
N ALA A 325 11.81 24.85 -9.19
CA ALA A 325 11.50 25.64 -10.38
C ALA A 325 11.27 27.10 -9.98
N GLN A 326 11.74 28.06 -10.78
CA GLN A 326 11.43 29.47 -10.55
C GLN A 326 9.92 29.70 -10.74
N MET A 327 9.36 30.69 -10.06
CA MET A 327 7.91 30.95 -10.11
C MET A 327 7.40 31.26 -11.52
N ASP A 328 8.22 31.94 -12.35
CA ASP A 328 7.95 32.22 -13.77
C ASP A 328 8.10 30.98 -14.67
N GLN A 329 8.58 29.87 -14.14
CA GLN A 329 8.72 28.57 -14.81
C GLN A 329 7.73 27.51 -14.28
N LEU A 330 6.73 27.92 -13.49
CA LEU A 330 5.78 26.99 -12.86
C LEU A 330 4.66 26.52 -13.80
N ASP A 331 4.39 27.25 -14.87
CA ASP A 331 3.32 26.95 -15.84
C ASP A 331 3.31 25.48 -16.34
N PRO A 332 4.43 24.87 -16.70
CA PRO A 332 4.44 23.47 -17.14
C PRO A 332 3.93 22.48 -16.05
N TYR A 333 4.18 22.75 -14.78
CA TYR A 333 3.73 21.91 -13.67
C TYR A 333 2.22 22.08 -13.43
N VAL A 334 1.72 23.32 -13.51
CA VAL A 334 0.27 23.58 -13.46
C VAL A 334 -0.44 22.93 -14.64
N GLN A 335 0.16 23.01 -15.85
CA GLN A 335 -0.40 22.37 -17.04
C GLN A 335 -0.40 20.84 -16.92
N ASP A 336 0.60 20.24 -16.26
CA ASP A 336 0.60 18.80 -15.95
C ASP A 336 -0.63 18.40 -15.12
N ALA A 337 -1.04 19.23 -14.17
CA ALA A 337 -2.23 18.98 -13.36
C ALA A 337 -3.53 19.11 -14.18
N LEU A 338 -3.64 20.14 -15.01
CA LEU A 338 -4.79 20.33 -15.92
C LEU A 338 -4.91 19.19 -16.94
N ASP A 339 -3.79 18.80 -17.54
CA ASP A 339 -3.71 17.69 -18.49
C ASP A 339 -4.07 16.35 -17.83
N LEU A 340 -3.72 16.14 -16.55
CA LEU A 340 -4.11 14.95 -15.83
C LEU A 340 -5.62 14.88 -15.58
N ILE A 341 -6.24 16.00 -15.23
CA ILE A 341 -7.70 16.07 -15.10
C ILE A 341 -8.35 15.75 -16.44
N GLU A 342 -7.83 16.30 -17.56
CA GLU A 342 -8.31 15.97 -18.89
C GLU A 342 -8.09 14.49 -19.24
N PHE A 343 -6.93 13.91 -18.88
CA PHE A 343 -6.68 12.49 -19.07
C PHE A 343 -7.69 11.64 -18.31
N ALA A 344 -7.95 11.97 -17.06
CA ALA A 344 -8.86 11.19 -16.23
C ALA A 344 -10.34 11.39 -16.59
N ASN A 345 -10.77 12.63 -16.84
CA ASN A 345 -12.18 13.01 -16.93
C ASN A 345 -12.60 13.53 -18.32
N GLY A 346 -11.65 13.92 -19.17
CA GLY A 346 -11.93 14.55 -20.46
C GLY A 346 -12.62 13.62 -21.46
N ALA A 347 -13.35 14.21 -22.39
CA ALA A 347 -13.98 13.48 -23.49
C ALA A 347 -12.92 12.84 -24.40
N VAL A 348 -13.26 11.75 -25.09
CA VAL A 348 -12.35 11.05 -26.03
C VAL A 348 -11.92 11.90 -27.23
N THR A 349 -12.57 13.05 -27.45
CA THR A 349 -12.22 14.03 -28.47
C THR A 349 -11.14 15.02 -28.04
N THR A 350 -10.83 15.09 -26.76
CA THR A 350 -9.75 15.93 -26.24
C THR A 350 -8.41 15.20 -26.37
N LYS A 351 -7.30 15.94 -26.26
CA LYS A 351 -5.96 15.37 -26.43
C LYS A 351 -5.70 14.22 -25.46
N TRP A 352 -5.87 14.46 -24.16
CA TRP A 352 -5.54 13.47 -23.15
C TRP A 352 -6.65 12.44 -22.91
N GLY A 353 -7.93 12.82 -23.11
CA GLY A 353 -9.04 11.87 -23.14
C GLY A 353 -8.91 10.86 -24.28
N LYS A 354 -8.34 11.28 -25.44
CA LYS A 354 -8.01 10.37 -26.54
C LYS A 354 -6.90 9.39 -26.14
N VAL A 355 -5.83 9.84 -25.48
CA VAL A 355 -4.76 8.95 -25.01
C VAL A 355 -5.32 7.88 -24.10
N ARG A 356 -6.17 8.24 -23.12
CA ARG A 356 -6.86 7.27 -22.25
C ARG A 356 -7.69 6.26 -23.08
N ALA A 357 -8.45 6.73 -24.05
CA ALA A 357 -9.28 5.87 -24.88
C ALA A 357 -8.45 4.91 -25.74
N ASP A 358 -7.36 5.40 -26.35
CA ASP A 358 -6.43 4.59 -27.14
C ASP A 358 -5.74 3.50 -26.29
N MET A 359 -5.56 3.74 -24.99
CA MET A 359 -5.09 2.75 -24.01
C MET A 359 -6.18 1.74 -23.58
N GLY A 360 -7.39 1.85 -24.11
CA GLY A 360 -8.47 0.89 -23.90
C GLY A 360 -9.53 1.32 -22.88
N HIS A 361 -9.51 2.56 -22.38
CA HIS A 361 -10.51 3.05 -21.43
C HIS A 361 -11.19 4.35 -21.92
N PRO A 362 -12.19 4.26 -22.79
CA PRO A 362 -12.88 5.45 -23.32
C PRO A 362 -13.72 6.19 -22.27
N ALA A 363 -14.23 5.49 -21.26
CA ALA A 363 -14.98 6.11 -20.16
C ALA A 363 -14.07 6.96 -19.25
N PRO A 364 -14.58 8.02 -18.60
CA PRO A 364 -13.81 8.77 -17.60
C PRO A 364 -13.57 7.93 -16.34
N PHE A 365 -12.44 8.16 -15.67
CA PHE A 365 -12.13 7.58 -14.35
C PHE A 365 -12.79 8.32 -13.18
N ASN A 366 -13.48 9.43 -13.46
CA ASN A 366 -14.19 10.23 -12.45
C ASN A 366 -13.28 10.74 -11.32
N LEU A 367 -12.12 11.28 -11.67
CA LEU A 367 -11.20 11.91 -10.74
C LEU A 367 -11.89 13.04 -9.95
N LYS A 368 -11.78 12.99 -8.62
CA LYS A 368 -12.38 13.98 -7.70
C LYS A 368 -11.34 14.67 -6.81
N TYR A 369 -10.20 14.05 -6.60
CA TYR A 369 -9.17 14.48 -5.66
C TYR A 369 -7.83 14.62 -6.36
N LEU A 370 -7.08 15.67 -6.05
CA LEU A 370 -5.76 15.91 -6.59
C LEU A 370 -4.85 16.51 -5.53
N GLY A 371 -3.74 15.83 -5.22
CA GLY A 371 -2.72 16.33 -4.32
C GLY A 371 -1.67 17.17 -5.06
N ILE A 372 -1.31 18.31 -4.48
CA ILE A 372 -0.31 19.25 -4.99
C ILE A 372 0.90 19.23 -4.06
N GLY A 373 1.99 18.63 -4.53
CA GLY A 373 3.15 18.35 -3.70
C GLY A 373 2.92 17.17 -2.75
N ASN A 374 3.96 16.77 -2.04
CA ASN A 374 3.94 15.67 -1.08
C ASN A 374 4.22 16.18 0.34
N GLU A 375 5.46 16.14 0.79
CA GLU A 375 5.89 16.56 2.13
C GLU A 375 6.52 17.96 2.15
N GLN A 376 6.25 18.79 1.14
CA GLN A 376 6.81 20.13 1.07
C GLN A 376 6.32 21.02 2.20
N TRP A 377 7.17 21.99 2.56
CA TRP A 377 6.93 22.90 3.68
C TRP A 377 7.44 24.32 3.39
N ASP A 378 7.09 25.27 4.29
CA ASP A 378 7.43 26.67 4.32
C ASP A 378 6.86 27.52 3.15
N GLU A 379 7.28 28.78 3.07
CA GLU A 379 6.73 29.78 2.17
C GLU A 379 6.82 29.37 0.70
N GLN A 380 7.96 28.79 0.30
CA GLN A 380 8.19 28.33 -1.07
C GLN A 380 7.12 27.34 -1.55
N TYR A 381 6.67 26.44 -0.67
CA TYR A 381 5.61 25.51 -1.01
C TYR A 381 4.25 26.22 -1.11
N ILE A 382 3.93 27.05 -0.15
CA ILE A 382 2.62 27.75 -0.09
C ILE A 382 2.43 28.67 -1.30
N GLU A 383 3.47 29.37 -1.76
CA GLU A 383 3.41 30.21 -2.96
C GLU A 383 3.07 29.37 -4.21
N ARG A 384 3.72 28.22 -4.39
CA ARG A 384 3.46 27.30 -5.49
C ARG A 384 2.05 26.72 -5.40
N TYR A 385 1.65 26.24 -4.22
CA TYR A 385 0.31 25.73 -4.00
C TYR A 385 -0.77 26.75 -4.37
N LYS A 386 -0.62 28.00 -3.99
CA LYS A 386 -1.57 29.09 -4.32
C LYS A 386 -1.70 29.30 -5.84
N GLU A 387 -0.60 29.16 -6.60
CA GLU A 387 -0.67 29.28 -8.05
C GLU A 387 -1.41 28.07 -8.70
N PHE A 388 -1.18 26.85 -8.20
CA PHE A 388 -1.99 25.68 -8.59
C PHE A 388 -3.47 25.88 -8.21
N GLU A 389 -3.74 26.25 -6.98
CA GLU A 389 -5.12 26.47 -6.49
C GLU A 389 -5.87 27.48 -7.36
N LYS A 390 -5.27 28.63 -7.68
CA LYS A 390 -5.86 29.66 -8.53
C LYS A 390 -6.26 29.11 -9.91
N ASN A 391 -5.34 28.41 -10.57
CA ASN A 391 -5.58 27.90 -11.93
C ASN A 391 -6.58 26.74 -11.94
N LEU A 392 -6.45 25.80 -11.01
CA LEU A 392 -7.30 24.61 -10.92
C LEU A 392 -8.72 24.97 -10.49
N GLN A 393 -8.88 25.84 -9.49
CA GLN A 393 -10.22 26.26 -9.04
C GLN A 393 -10.97 27.09 -10.09
N GLN A 394 -10.24 27.78 -10.98
CA GLN A 394 -10.86 28.52 -12.09
C GLN A 394 -11.42 27.58 -13.15
N LYS A 395 -10.70 26.49 -13.48
CA LYS A 395 -11.03 25.58 -14.61
C LYS A 395 -11.78 24.32 -14.17
N HIS A 396 -11.50 23.85 -12.95
CA HIS A 396 -11.97 22.59 -12.39
C HIS A 396 -12.39 22.74 -10.92
N PRO A 397 -13.39 23.59 -10.60
CA PRO A 397 -13.84 23.82 -9.23
C PRO A 397 -14.44 22.57 -8.58
N GLU A 398 -14.76 21.54 -9.35
CA GLU A 398 -15.25 20.24 -8.87
C GLU A 398 -14.15 19.35 -8.26
N ILE A 399 -12.87 19.66 -8.51
CA ILE A 399 -11.75 18.89 -7.98
C ILE A 399 -11.39 19.36 -6.58
N VAL A 400 -11.37 18.45 -5.65
CA VAL A 400 -10.93 18.68 -4.26
C VAL A 400 -9.40 18.64 -4.23
N LEU A 401 -8.79 19.79 -3.88
CA LEU A 401 -7.35 19.89 -3.77
C LEU A 401 -6.87 19.45 -2.38
N VAL A 402 -5.73 18.75 -2.36
CA VAL A 402 -5.04 18.32 -1.15
C VAL A 402 -3.71 19.08 -1.04
N GLY A 403 -3.52 19.79 0.05
CA GLY A 403 -2.28 20.49 0.37
C GLY A 403 -1.50 19.76 1.47
N SER A 404 -0.18 19.93 1.51
CA SER A 404 0.72 19.27 2.47
C SER A 404 0.94 20.11 3.73
N ALA A 405 0.88 19.49 4.91
CA ALA A 405 1.32 20.10 6.16
C ALA A 405 2.81 19.84 6.47
N GLY A 406 3.54 19.27 5.51
CA GLY A 406 4.93 18.83 5.67
C GLY A 406 5.06 17.46 6.33
N PRO A 407 6.31 17.00 6.60
CA PRO A 407 6.60 15.63 7.01
C PRO A 407 6.43 15.37 8.52
N SER A 408 6.06 16.39 9.30
CA SER A 408 6.05 16.30 10.77
C SER A 408 4.66 16.52 11.34
N PRO A 409 4.29 15.82 12.43
CA PRO A 409 2.95 15.90 13.01
C PRO A 409 2.70 17.20 13.80
N ASN A 410 3.70 18.03 13.98
CA ASN A 410 3.66 19.29 14.76
C ASN A 410 4.90 20.14 14.50
N GLY A 411 4.96 21.31 15.13
CA GLY A 411 6.11 22.21 15.07
C GLY A 411 5.92 23.35 14.08
N PRO A 412 6.91 24.27 13.97
CA PRO A 412 6.74 25.53 13.25
C PRO A 412 6.28 25.40 11.80
N ARG A 413 6.80 24.38 11.07
CA ARG A 413 6.43 24.12 9.66
C ARG A 413 4.98 23.65 9.54
N PHE A 414 4.57 22.73 10.39
CA PHE A 414 3.19 22.25 10.48
C PHE A 414 2.23 23.39 10.83
N ASP A 415 2.55 24.18 11.85
CA ASP A 415 1.71 25.30 12.31
C ASP A 415 1.60 26.39 11.24
N TYR A 416 2.70 26.65 10.50
CA TYR A 416 2.72 27.59 9.38
C TYR A 416 1.80 27.11 8.24
N ALA A 417 1.92 25.87 7.82
CA ALA A 417 1.07 25.30 6.78
C ALA A 417 -0.42 25.39 7.16
N TRP A 418 -0.79 24.96 8.36
CA TRP A 418 -2.17 25.05 8.85
C TRP A 418 -2.69 26.49 8.92
N LYS A 419 -1.85 27.45 9.31
CA LYS A 419 -2.21 28.87 9.30
C LYS A 419 -2.54 29.36 7.89
N GLU A 420 -1.68 29.05 6.92
CA GLU A 420 -1.85 29.49 5.53
C GLU A 420 -3.06 28.83 4.86
N PHE A 421 -3.29 27.54 5.12
CA PHE A 421 -4.43 26.82 4.55
C PHE A 421 -5.79 27.22 5.13
N LYS A 422 -5.86 27.87 6.28
CA LYS A 422 -7.13 28.41 6.80
C LYS A 422 -7.80 29.43 5.86
N GLY A 423 -7.02 30.10 5.02
CA GLY A 423 -7.51 31.07 4.03
C GLY A 423 -7.60 30.53 2.62
N SER A 424 -7.19 29.29 2.39
CA SER A 424 -7.19 28.66 1.07
C SER A 424 -8.49 27.92 0.78
N LYS A 425 -8.65 27.46 -0.47
CA LYS A 425 -9.74 26.56 -0.91
C LYS A 425 -9.33 25.09 -0.86
N ALA A 426 -8.21 24.76 -0.19
CA ALA A 426 -7.84 23.38 0.04
C ALA A 426 -8.97 22.64 0.76
N GLY A 427 -9.45 21.56 0.14
CA GLY A 427 -10.50 20.73 0.74
C GLY A 427 -9.95 19.83 1.84
N LEU A 428 -8.70 19.40 1.68
CA LEU A 428 -8.00 18.46 2.56
C LEU A 428 -6.58 18.94 2.83
N ILE A 429 -6.12 18.74 4.05
CA ILE A 429 -4.72 18.96 4.46
C ILE A 429 -4.13 17.61 4.81
N ASP A 430 -3.04 17.26 4.14
CA ASP A 430 -2.31 16.03 4.30
C ASP A 430 -1.33 16.13 5.47
N GLU A 431 -1.53 15.29 6.49
CA GLU A 431 -0.70 15.20 7.69
C GLU A 431 0.00 13.85 7.77
N HIS A 432 1.27 13.83 8.15
CA HIS A 432 2.11 12.63 8.21
C HIS A 432 2.61 12.32 9.62
N TYR A 433 2.59 11.02 10.02
CA TYR A 433 2.93 10.56 11.37
C TYR A 433 3.77 9.29 11.36
N TYR A 434 5.07 9.40 11.25
CA TYR A 434 6.02 8.32 11.47
C TYR A 434 6.58 8.44 12.89
N GLN A 435 5.87 7.87 13.87
CA GLN A 435 6.10 8.10 15.29
C GLN A 435 6.15 6.78 16.08
N SER A 436 6.58 6.83 17.35
CA SER A 436 6.56 5.65 18.21
C SER A 436 5.15 5.17 18.56
N PRO A 437 4.93 3.91 18.91
CA PRO A 437 3.62 3.41 19.36
C PRO A 437 3.03 4.21 20.51
N GLU A 438 3.85 4.69 21.46
CA GLU A 438 3.40 5.50 22.59
C GLU A 438 2.83 6.84 22.14
N TRP A 439 3.39 7.42 21.06
CA TRP A 439 2.86 8.64 20.47
C TRP A 439 1.43 8.40 19.95
N PHE A 440 1.19 7.29 19.25
CA PHE A 440 -0.13 6.95 18.72
C PHE A 440 -1.18 6.78 19.82
N PHE A 441 -0.85 6.07 20.90
CA PHE A 441 -1.74 5.97 22.07
C PHE A 441 -2.06 7.34 22.68
N LYS A 442 -1.05 8.19 22.87
CA LYS A 442 -1.18 9.53 23.45
C LYS A 442 -2.02 10.46 22.57
N ASN A 443 -1.94 10.28 21.24
CA ASN A 443 -2.58 11.14 20.26
C ASN A 443 -3.93 10.61 19.74
N ALA A 444 -4.51 9.59 20.37
CA ALA A 444 -5.86 9.11 20.04
C ALA A 444 -6.98 10.18 20.23
N THR A 445 -6.67 11.30 20.85
CA THR A 445 -7.55 12.47 21.02
C THR A 445 -7.14 13.68 20.18
N ARG A 446 -6.16 13.54 19.28
CA ARG A 446 -5.56 14.63 18.51
C ARG A 446 -6.61 15.55 17.87
N TYR A 447 -7.63 14.99 17.25
CA TYR A 447 -8.61 15.72 16.46
C TYR A 447 -9.83 16.21 17.25
N ASP A 448 -9.92 15.92 18.55
CA ASP A 448 -11.08 16.28 19.37
C ASP A 448 -11.31 17.81 19.44
N ASN A 449 -10.22 18.59 19.29
CA ASN A 449 -10.25 20.06 19.36
C ASN A 449 -9.95 20.76 18.02
N TYR A 450 -9.89 20.05 16.89
CA TYR A 450 -9.70 20.69 15.58
C TYR A 450 -10.93 21.53 15.19
N ASP A 451 -10.69 22.59 14.42
CA ASP A 451 -11.75 23.43 13.88
C ASP A 451 -12.66 22.64 12.93
N ARG A 452 -13.95 22.51 13.28
CA ARG A 452 -14.93 21.78 12.48
C ARG A 452 -15.36 22.54 11.22
N LYS A 453 -15.07 23.83 11.10
CA LYS A 453 -15.42 24.69 9.96
C LYS A 453 -14.27 24.87 8.97
N GLY A 454 -13.03 24.61 9.39
CA GLY A 454 -11.83 24.72 8.57
C GLY A 454 -11.66 23.58 7.55
N PRO A 455 -10.52 23.57 6.84
CA PRO A 455 -10.11 22.47 5.98
C PRO A 455 -10.20 21.13 6.70
N LYS A 456 -10.44 20.06 5.95
CA LYS A 456 -10.53 18.71 6.52
C LYS A 456 -9.16 18.03 6.52
N VAL A 457 -9.02 17.00 7.32
CA VAL A 457 -7.77 16.25 7.47
C VAL A 457 -7.76 15.04 6.56
N PHE A 458 -6.66 14.87 5.89
CA PHE A 458 -6.17 13.63 5.33
C PHE A 458 -4.95 13.17 6.15
N ALA A 459 -5.08 12.08 6.93
CA ALA A 459 -3.94 11.42 7.57
C ALA A 459 -3.28 10.53 6.52
N GLY A 460 -2.49 11.14 5.61
CA GLY A 460 -2.11 10.53 4.33
C GLY A 460 -0.98 9.53 4.43
N GLU A 461 -0.11 9.69 5.42
CA GLU A 461 0.96 8.72 5.68
C GLU A 461 1.13 8.54 7.19
N TYR A 462 0.91 7.32 7.69
CA TYR A 462 1.25 7.01 9.06
C TYR A 462 1.66 5.56 9.25
N ALA A 463 2.59 5.35 10.18
CA ALA A 463 2.93 4.05 10.72
C ALA A 463 3.54 4.21 12.12
N ALA A 464 3.21 3.29 13.02
CA ALA A 464 3.82 3.22 14.35
C ALA A 464 5.18 2.53 14.27
N HIS A 465 6.26 3.30 14.45
CA HIS A 465 7.63 2.82 14.39
C HIS A 465 8.09 2.27 15.74
N GLY A 466 8.26 0.97 15.86
CA GLY A 466 8.90 0.34 17.03
C GLY A 466 10.37 0.75 17.17
N LYS A 467 10.89 0.68 18.39
CA LYS A 467 12.28 1.08 18.73
C LYS A 467 13.35 0.09 18.30
N ASP A 468 12.97 -1.15 18.01
CA ASP A 468 13.97 -2.19 17.71
C ASP A 468 14.44 -2.11 16.27
N ASP A 469 15.69 -1.70 16.09
CA ASP A 469 16.35 -1.59 14.79
C ASP A 469 17.11 -2.88 14.41
N THR A 470 17.12 -3.89 15.26
CA THR A 470 18.00 -5.06 15.10
C THR A 470 17.40 -6.20 14.29
N VAL A 471 16.05 -6.30 14.20
CA VAL A 471 15.36 -7.38 13.49
C VAL A 471 14.55 -6.86 12.33
N THR A 472 14.72 -7.48 11.17
CA THR A 472 14.29 -6.98 9.86
C THR A 472 12.78 -6.81 9.73
N GLU A 473 11.98 -7.80 10.17
CA GLU A 473 10.52 -7.80 10.04
C GLU A 473 9.80 -7.28 11.30
N SER A 474 10.54 -7.00 12.36
CA SER A 474 10.00 -6.76 13.70
C SER A 474 9.39 -5.38 13.92
N LYS A 475 9.40 -4.47 12.95
CA LYS A 475 8.74 -3.17 13.12
C LYS A 475 7.22 -3.25 13.02
N ASN A 476 6.68 -4.25 12.35
CA ASN A 476 5.25 -4.53 12.27
C ASN A 476 4.79 -5.45 13.41
N THR A 477 5.11 -5.10 14.66
CA THR A 477 4.71 -5.88 15.84
C THR A 477 3.24 -5.67 16.18
N TRP A 478 2.71 -6.58 17.02
CA TRP A 478 1.37 -6.42 17.57
C TRP A 478 1.22 -5.11 18.35
N PHE A 479 2.23 -4.71 19.11
CA PHE A 479 2.20 -3.45 19.88
C PHE A 479 2.06 -2.22 18.98
N SER A 480 2.80 -2.19 17.86
CA SER A 480 2.66 -1.12 16.85
C SER A 480 1.24 -1.10 16.25
N ALA A 481 0.73 -2.26 15.87
CA ALA A 481 -0.62 -2.38 15.30
C ALA A 481 -1.72 -1.98 16.29
N LEU A 482 -1.57 -2.36 17.56
CA LEU A 482 -2.51 -2.00 18.63
C LEU A 482 -2.54 -0.50 18.89
N ALA A 483 -1.37 0.16 18.84
CA ALA A 483 -1.25 1.61 18.99
C ALA A 483 -1.95 2.36 17.84
N GLU A 484 -1.77 1.88 16.61
CA GLU A 484 -2.52 2.39 15.45
C GLU A 484 -4.02 2.18 15.60
N ALA A 485 -4.46 1.00 16.07
CA ALA A 485 -5.87 0.74 16.33
C ALA A 485 -6.48 1.75 17.34
N ALA A 486 -5.74 2.08 18.40
CA ALA A 486 -6.16 3.09 19.37
C ALA A 486 -6.28 4.47 18.72
N PHE A 487 -5.28 4.88 17.92
CA PHE A 487 -5.30 6.14 17.18
C PHE A 487 -6.45 6.20 16.16
N MET A 488 -6.69 5.11 15.42
CA MET A 488 -7.78 5.00 14.44
C MET A 488 -9.18 5.14 15.08
N THR A 489 -9.36 4.77 16.37
CA THR A 489 -10.60 5.11 17.08
C THR A 489 -10.80 6.62 17.20
N GLY A 490 -9.71 7.37 17.33
CA GLY A 490 -9.70 8.83 17.34
C GLY A 490 -10.03 9.45 15.98
N LEU A 491 -9.45 8.91 14.91
CA LEU A 491 -9.78 9.31 13.54
C LEU A 491 -11.28 9.12 13.27
N GLU A 492 -11.80 7.93 13.58
CA GLU A 492 -13.22 7.60 13.33
C GLU A 492 -14.19 8.45 14.17
N ARG A 493 -13.88 8.69 15.46
CA ARG A 493 -14.72 9.58 16.30
C ARG A 493 -14.84 10.98 15.72
N ASN A 494 -13.82 11.44 15.03
CA ASN A 494 -13.70 12.77 14.45
C ASN A 494 -13.92 12.78 12.92
N ALA A 495 -14.83 11.93 12.40
CA ALA A 495 -15.13 11.84 10.98
C ALA A 495 -15.73 13.13 10.36
N ASP A 496 -16.12 14.10 11.17
CA ASP A 496 -16.48 15.45 10.74
C ASP A 496 -15.24 16.31 10.35
N VAL A 497 -14.07 15.97 10.88
CA VAL A 497 -12.77 16.58 10.57
C VAL A 497 -11.94 15.69 9.65
N VAL A 498 -11.72 14.44 10.04
CA VAL A 498 -10.91 13.46 9.27
C VAL A 498 -11.75 12.83 8.18
N LYS A 499 -11.36 12.98 6.93
CA LYS A 499 -12.09 12.47 5.77
C LYS A 499 -11.38 11.30 5.10
N MET A 500 -10.06 11.22 5.25
CA MET A 500 -9.23 10.21 4.62
C MET A 500 -8.09 9.82 5.56
N ALA A 501 -7.71 8.55 5.54
CA ALA A 501 -6.54 8.04 6.26
C ALA A 501 -5.95 6.83 5.53
N SER A 502 -4.63 6.74 5.43
CA SER A 502 -3.91 5.62 4.82
C SER A 502 -2.61 5.29 5.55
N TYR A 503 -2.38 4.01 5.78
CA TYR A 503 -1.11 3.49 6.27
C TYR A 503 -0.04 3.57 5.17
N ALA A 504 1.20 3.88 5.53
CA ALA A 504 2.32 4.00 4.61
C ALA A 504 3.64 3.43 5.21
N PRO A 505 4.51 2.80 4.37
CA PRO A 505 4.30 2.33 2.99
C PRO A 505 3.47 1.03 2.90
N LEU A 506 3.05 0.71 1.67
CA LEU A 506 2.13 -0.40 1.41
C LEU A 506 2.81 -1.76 1.27
N PHE A 507 3.87 -1.83 0.44
CA PHE A 507 4.50 -3.08 0.02
C PHE A 507 6.00 -3.10 0.26
N ALA A 508 6.52 -4.27 0.69
CA ALA A 508 7.95 -4.52 0.74
C ALA A 508 8.31 -5.94 0.32
N HIS A 509 9.27 -6.05 -0.61
CA HIS A 509 9.90 -7.33 -0.94
C HIS A 509 10.88 -7.73 0.17
N VAL A 510 10.72 -8.95 0.73
CA VAL A 510 11.49 -9.41 1.91
C VAL A 510 13.02 -9.40 1.73
N GLU A 511 13.51 -9.44 0.49
CA GLU A 511 14.95 -9.43 0.18
C GLU A 511 15.44 -8.10 -0.40
N ALA A 512 14.56 -7.09 -0.55
CA ALA A 512 14.92 -5.88 -1.30
C ALA A 512 14.30 -4.59 -0.75
N TRP A 513 13.89 -4.60 0.49
CA TRP A 513 13.37 -3.41 1.18
C TRP A 513 14.49 -2.43 1.52
N GLN A 514 14.11 -1.18 1.71
CA GLN A 514 14.97 -0.11 2.21
C GLN A 514 14.30 0.74 3.28
N TRP A 515 12.98 0.68 3.36
CA TRP A 515 12.16 1.34 4.37
C TRP A 515 11.24 0.32 5.02
N ARG A 516 10.95 0.52 6.29
CA ARG A 516 10.00 -0.26 7.10
C ARG A 516 9.49 0.59 8.27
N PRO A 517 8.32 0.32 8.85
CA PRO A 517 7.45 -0.83 8.63
C PRO A 517 6.63 -0.72 7.35
N ASP A 518 6.13 -1.85 6.84
CA ASP A 518 5.29 -1.92 5.64
C ASP A 518 4.02 -2.72 5.93
N LEU A 519 2.93 -2.43 5.22
CA LEU A 519 1.64 -3.07 5.50
C LEU A 519 1.59 -4.53 5.05
N ILE A 520 2.17 -4.81 3.87
CA ILE A 520 2.16 -6.13 3.23
C ILE A 520 3.59 -6.47 2.81
N TRP A 521 4.09 -7.61 3.29
CA TRP A 521 5.36 -8.16 2.86
C TRP A 521 5.15 -9.27 1.83
N PHE A 522 6.07 -9.41 0.89
CA PHE A 522 5.96 -10.41 -0.17
C PHE A 522 7.33 -10.94 -0.62
N ASP A 523 7.31 -12.15 -1.20
CA ASP A 523 8.38 -12.70 -2.04
C ASP A 523 7.87 -12.90 -3.48
N ASN A 524 8.61 -13.62 -4.27
CA ASN A 524 8.25 -13.84 -5.67
C ASN A 524 6.97 -14.69 -5.88
N LEU A 525 6.44 -15.36 -4.84
CA LEU A 525 5.28 -16.24 -4.94
C LEU A 525 4.25 -16.07 -3.81
N ARG A 526 4.62 -15.43 -2.70
CA ARG A 526 3.79 -15.39 -1.48
C ARG A 526 3.63 -13.96 -0.98
N THR A 527 2.55 -13.74 -0.26
CA THR A 527 2.24 -12.46 0.40
C THR A 527 1.90 -12.71 1.86
N VAL A 528 2.15 -11.74 2.73
CA VAL A 528 1.73 -11.77 4.13
C VAL A 528 1.24 -10.40 4.57
N GLY A 529 0.03 -10.37 5.14
CA GLY A 529 -0.49 -9.20 5.86
C GLY A 529 0.10 -9.15 7.27
N THR A 530 0.62 -7.98 7.63
CA THR A 530 1.12 -7.72 8.98
C THR A 530 -0.03 -7.61 9.99
N PRO A 531 0.22 -7.59 11.30
CA PRO A 531 -0.81 -7.23 12.28
C PRO A 531 -1.47 -5.87 11.97
N ASN A 532 -0.68 -4.89 11.47
CA ASN A 532 -1.16 -3.59 11.03
C ASN A 532 -2.16 -3.72 9.86
N TYR A 533 -1.91 -4.61 8.90
CA TYR A 533 -2.84 -4.91 7.80
C TYR A 533 -4.21 -5.35 8.32
N TYR A 534 -4.23 -6.24 9.32
CA TYR A 534 -5.50 -6.72 9.89
C TYR A 534 -6.22 -5.64 10.69
N VAL A 535 -5.50 -4.72 11.35
CA VAL A 535 -6.09 -3.53 11.98
C VAL A 535 -6.75 -2.65 10.93
N GLN A 536 -6.03 -2.28 9.85
CA GLN A 536 -6.58 -1.49 8.75
C GLN A 536 -7.81 -2.17 8.13
N LYS A 537 -7.74 -3.49 7.88
CA LYS A 537 -8.83 -4.29 7.32
C LYS A 537 -10.08 -4.28 8.21
N LEU A 538 -9.91 -4.42 9.52
CA LEU A 538 -11.01 -4.40 10.48
C LEU A 538 -11.70 -3.03 10.52
N PHE A 539 -10.97 -1.92 10.45
CA PHE A 539 -11.58 -0.59 10.38
C PHE A 539 -12.25 -0.34 9.02
N ALA A 540 -11.58 -0.62 7.92
CA ALA A 540 -12.10 -0.35 6.58
C ALA A 540 -13.35 -1.17 6.24
N ASN A 541 -13.37 -2.46 6.60
CA ASN A 541 -14.54 -3.33 6.38
C ASN A 541 -15.69 -3.07 7.36
N ASN A 542 -15.48 -2.20 8.35
CA ASN A 542 -16.42 -1.89 9.42
C ASN A 542 -16.61 -0.38 9.62
N LYS A 543 -16.53 0.42 8.54
CA LYS A 543 -16.57 1.89 8.61
C LYS A 543 -17.95 2.47 8.90
N GLY A 544 -19.04 1.74 8.64
CA GLY A 544 -20.42 2.24 8.77
C GLY A 544 -20.69 3.50 7.94
N THR A 545 -21.76 4.22 8.29
CA THR A 545 -22.16 5.46 7.59
C THR A 545 -22.15 6.71 8.47
N HIS A 546 -22.30 6.56 9.79
CA HIS A 546 -22.36 7.68 10.74
C HIS A 546 -21.67 7.32 12.05
N VAL A 547 -20.91 8.24 12.58
CA VAL A 547 -20.31 8.11 13.92
C VAL A 547 -21.39 8.26 14.99
N ILE A 548 -21.31 7.42 16.01
CA ILE A 548 -22.09 7.48 17.25
C ILE A 548 -21.15 7.43 18.45
N GLN A 549 -21.59 7.98 19.58
CA GLN A 549 -20.70 8.09 20.75
C GLN A 549 -20.72 6.83 21.61
N VAL A 550 -19.53 6.49 22.14
CA VAL A 550 -19.33 5.49 23.20
C VAL A 550 -18.93 6.24 24.46
N LEU A 551 -19.74 6.11 25.51
CA LEU A 551 -19.55 6.85 26.76
C LEU A 551 -19.27 5.88 27.92
N GLN A 552 -18.31 6.26 28.76
CA GLN A 552 -18.09 5.70 30.09
C GLN A 552 -18.30 6.81 31.11
N ASP A 553 -19.19 6.61 32.10
CA ASP A 553 -19.54 7.62 33.11
C ASP A 553 -19.93 8.98 32.49
N GLY A 554 -20.66 8.96 31.38
CA GLY A 554 -21.13 10.16 30.65
C GLY A 554 -20.06 10.88 29.82
N LYS A 555 -18.82 10.39 29.77
CA LYS A 555 -17.70 10.96 29.00
C LYS A 555 -17.29 10.04 27.84
N VAL A 556 -16.84 10.62 26.75
CA VAL A 556 -16.29 9.87 25.60
C VAL A 556 -15.11 9.02 26.06
N LEU A 557 -15.11 7.74 25.68
CA LEU A 557 -14.04 6.80 26.03
C LEU A 557 -12.90 6.87 25.02
N ALA A 558 -11.79 7.48 25.43
CA ALA A 558 -10.64 7.74 24.57
C ALA A 558 -9.31 7.61 25.30
N GLY A 559 -9.06 6.46 25.92
CA GLY A 559 -7.80 6.13 26.62
C GLY A 559 -7.93 5.99 28.13
N LYS A 560 -9.13 6.17 28.72
CA LYS A 560 -9.34 5.90 30.14
C LYS A 560 -9.06 4.41 30.44
N ASP A 561 -8.24 4.14 31.45
CA ASP A 561 -7.81 2.79 31.83
C ASP A 561 -7.18 2.00 30.65
N SER A 562 -6.48 2.69 29.73
CA SER A 562 -5.91 2.11 28.51
C SER A 562 -6.97 1.51 27.55
N ILE A 563 -8.22 1.96 27.63
CA ILE A 563 -9.29 1.55 26.74
C ILE A 563 -9.66 2.69 25.78
N TYR A 564 -9.64 2.38 24.50
CA TYR A 564 -10.01 3.31 23.42
C TYR A 564 -11.23 2.78 22.69
N ALA A 565 -12.12 3.69 22.29
CA ALA A 565 -13.37 3.29 21.67
C ALA A 565 -13.79 4.21 20.54
N SER A 566 -14.39 3.64 19.51
CA SER A 566 -15.26 4.31 18.54
C SER A 566 -16.45 3.45 18.22
N ALA A 567 -17.52 4.06 17.72
CA ALA A 567 -18.65 3.32 17.20
C ALA A 567 -19.27 4.04 16.01
N VAL A 568 -19.83 3.26 15.12
CA VAL A 568 -20.54 3.76 13.94
C VAL A 568 -21.90 3.05 13.79
N LEU A 569 -22.84 3.77 13.22
CA LEU A 569 -24.09 3.26 12.72
C LEU A 569 -23.94 3.06 11.21
N ASP A 570 -24.20 1.87 10.72
CA ASP A 570 -24.42 1.65 9.31
C ASP A 570 -25.93 1.65 9.00
N LYS A 571 -26.40 2.75 8.44
CA LYS A 571 -27.82 2.91 8.07
C LYS A 571 -28.21 2.01 6.89
N THR A 572 -27.25 1.57 6.09
CA THR A 572 -27.50 0.71 4.92
C THR A 572 -27.80 -0.71 5.34
N SER A 573 -26.97 -1.27 6.24
CA SER A 573 -27.15 -2.63 6.76
C SER A 573 -28.04 -2.72 8.00
N GLY A 574 -28.34 -1.59 8.67
CA GLY A 574 -29.04 -1.56 9.96
C GLY A 574 -28.19 -2.16 11.08
N GLU A 575 -26.91 -1.80 11.14
CA GLU A 575 -25.98 -2.33 12.13
C GLU A 575 -25.34 -1.21 12.97
N VAL A 576 -25.18 -1.48 14.26
CA VAL A 576 -24.30 -0.75 15.15
C VAL A 576 -22.98 -1.52 15.21
N ILE A 577 -21.87 -0.85 14.93
CA ILE A 577 -20.52 -1.41 14.92
C ILE A 577 -19.69 -0.68 15.98
N ILE A 578 -19.19 -1.43 16.97
CA ILE A 578 -18.43 -0.89 18.09
C ILE A 578 -17.00 -1.42 18.00
N LYS A 579 -16.01 -0.55 18.06
CA LYS A 579 -14.58 -0.89 18.09
C LYS A 579 -14.02 -0.55 19.46
N LEU A 580 -13.46 -1.55 20.15
CA LEU A 580 -12.88 -1.42 21.47
C LEU A 580 -11.43 -1.92 21.43
N VAL A 581 -10.49 -1.06 21.81
CA VAL A 581 -9.08 -1.40 21.96
C VAL A 581 -8.75 -1.48 23.44
N ASN A 582 -8.34 -2.65 23.90
CA ASN A 582 -7.76 -2.83 25.22
C ASN A 582 -6.22 -2.83 25.09
N ALA A 583 -5.58 -1.74 25.44
CA ALA A 583 -4.12 -1.62 25.41
C ALA A 583 -3.45 -2.07 26.73
N ALA A 584 -4.24 -2.46 27.75
CA ALA A 584 -3.72 -2.99 29.00
C ALA A 584 -3.27 -4.44 28.87
N THR A 585 -2.34 -4.86 29.73
CA THR A 585 -1.87 -6.24 29.85
C THR A 585 -2.81 -7.15 30.66
N ALA A 586 -3.94 -6.61 31.12
CA ALA A 586 -4.98 -7.34 31.86
C ALA A 586 -6.31 -7.37 31.05
N PRO A 587 -7.10 -8.43 31.17
CA PRO A 587 -8.43 -8.45 30.60
C PRO A 587 -9.35 -7.46 31.29
N THR A 588 -10.32 -6.90 30.56
CA THR A 588 -11.33 -5.98 31.11
C THR A 588 -12.72 -6.35 30.60
N SER A 589 -13.69 -6.36 31.50
CA SER A 589 -15.09 -6.70 31.16
C SER A 589 -16.00 -5.47 31.21
N TYR A 590 -16.88 -5.39 30.23
CA TYR A 590 -17.88 -4.32 30.12
C TYR A 590 -19.28 -4.87 29.89
N GLU A 591 -20.27 -4.18 30.48
CA GLU A 591 -21.66 -4.20 30.05
C GLU A 591 -21.87 -3.02 29.10
N ILE A 592 -22.15 -3.28 27.83
CA ILE A 592 -22.40 -2.26 26.81
C ILE A 592 -23.90 -2.13 26.62
N SER A 593 -24.48 -0.97 26.91
CA SER A 593 -25.87 -0.64 26.67
C SER A 593 -26.03 0.11 25.36
N LEU A 594 -26.94 -0.37 24.50
CA LEU A 594 -27.29 0.29 23.23
C LEU A 594 -28.53 1.18 23.45
N ALA A 595 -28.30 2.48 23.59
CA ALA A 595 -29.35 3.43 23.87
C ALA A 595 -30.13 3.84 22.60
N GLY A 596 -31.45 3.92 22.73
CA GLY A 596 -32.34 4.50 21.73
C GLY A 596 -32.60 3.66 20.48
N VAL A 597 -32.28 2.37 20.50
CA VAL A 597 -32.52 1.45 19.39
C VAL A 597 -33.20 0.16 19.88
N LYS A 598 -33.91 -0.53 19.00
CA LYS A 598 -34.43 -1.88 19.22
C LYS A 598 -33.54 -2.87 18.45
N LEU A 599 -33.17 -3.96 19.08
CA LEU A 599 -32.40 -5.01 18.46
C LEU A 599 -33.26 -5.85 17.50
N ASN A 600 -32.68 -6.24 16.38
CA ASN A 600 -33.28 -7.14 15.42
C ASN A 600 -33.07 -8.62 15.81
N LYS A 601 -31.93 -8.93 16.46
CA LYS A 601 -31.55 -10.28 16.89
C LYS A 601 -30.94 -10.23 18.30
N ASN A 602 -31.16 -11.29 19.08
CA ASN A 602 -30.52 -11.43 20.40
C ASN A 602 -29.07 -12.00 20.28
N ARG A 603 -28.36 -11.60 19.24
CA ARG A 603 -26.97 -12.04 18.95
C ARG A 603 -26.15 -10.87 18.41
N ALA A 604 -24.90 -10.83 18.82
CA ALA A 604 -23.85 -10.00 18.23
C ALA A 604 -22.75 -10.90 17.64
N THR A 605 -22.04 -10.40 16.66
CA THR A 605 -20.76 -10.97 16.24
C THR A 605 -19.64 -10.12 16.82
N ILE A 606 -18.54 -10.77 17.19
CA ILE A 606 -17.32 -10.10 17.63
C ILE A 606 -16.12 -10.67 16.86
N GLU A 607 -15.34 -9.81 16.26
CA GLU A 607 -14.02 -10.12 15.68
C GLU A 607 -12.95 -9.64 16.66
N VAL A 608 -12.08 -10.54 17.07
CA VAL A 608 -11.01 -10.27 18.05
C VAL A 608 -9.66 -10.47 17.39
N LEU A 609 -8.82 -9.44 17.45
CA LEU A 609 -7.42 -9.49 17.08
C LEU A 609 -6.61 -9.26 18.36
N THR A 610 -5.75 -10.21 18.74
CA THR A 610 -4.99 -10.17 19.98
C THR A 610 -3.76 -11.06 19.92
N SER A 611 -2.74 -10.73 20.71
CA SER A 611 -1.61 -11.59 21.01
C SER A 611 -1.19 -11.37 22.47
N PRO A 612 -0.78 -12.41 23.20
CA PRO A 612 -0.18 -12.26 24.53
C PRO A 612 1.24 -11.67 24.46
N ASP A 613 1.89 -11.76 23.29
CA ASP A 613 3.20 -11.21 23.03
C ASP A 613 3.06 -9.90 22.24
N ALA A 614 3.49 -8.80 22.84
CA ALA A 614 3.50 -7.46 22.26
C ALA A 614 4.37 -7.36 21.00
N TYR A 615 5.43 -8.15 20.94
CA TYR A 615 6.41 -8.12 19.85
C TYR A 615 6.17 -9.19 18.79
N ALA A 616 5.11 -9.97 18.91
CA ALA A 616 4.73 -10.93 17.89
C ALA A 616 4.39 -10.23 16.57
N TYR A 617 4.70 -10.87 15.46
CA TYR A 617 4.44 -10.42 14.10
C TYR A 617 4.13 -11.59 13.17
N ASN A 618 3.66 -11.30 11.96
CA ASN A 618 3.39 -12.29 10.92
C ASN A 618 4.59 -12.38 9.95
N THR A 619 4.87 -13.58 9.46
CA THR A 619 5.91 -13.87 8.46
C THR A 619 5.32 -14.64 7.28
N LEU A 620 6.06 -14.74 6.17
CA LEU A 620 5.65 -15.58 5.02
C LEU A 620 5.42 -17.05 5.41
N ASP A 621 6.09 -17.56 6.45
CA ASP A 621 5.93 -18.93 6.94
C ASP A 621 4.87 -19.06 8.04
N GLN A 622 4.54 -17.96 8.73
CA GLN A 622 3.53 -17.88 9.78
C GLN A 622 2.55 -16.72 9.53
N GLN A 623 1.83 -16.82 8.41
CA GLN A 623 0.97 -15.74 7.90
C GLN A 623 -0.21 -15.38 8.79
N LYS A 624 -0.62 -16.27 9.69
CA LYS A 624 -1.77 -16.13 10.59
C LYS A 624 -1.39 -16.25 12.07
N ASN A 625 -0.15 -15.91 12.43
CA ASN A 625 0.27 -15.85 13.83
C ASN A 625 -0.62 -14.86 14.61
N ILE A 626 -0.88 -13.70 14.02
CA ILE A 626 -1.84 -12.71 14.54
C ILE A 626 -2.89 -12.49 13.45
N TYR A 627 -4.10 -12.96 13.72
CA TYR A 627 -5.18 -12.98 12.74
C TYR A 627 -6.55 -12.79 13.44
N PRO A 628 -7.51 -12.06 12.86
CA PRO A 628 -8.82 -11.86 13.46
C PRO A 628 -9.59 -13.17 13.63
N VAL A 629 -10.13 -13.39 14.83
CA VAL A 629 -10.98 -14.54 15.15
C VAL A 629 -12.40 -14.06 15.40
N GLN A 630 -13.34 -14.57 14.62
CA GLN A 630 -14.75 -14.23 14.75
C GLN A 630 -15.46 -15.20 15.72
N LYS A 631 -16.34 -14.64 16.59
CA LYS A 631 -17.19 -15.37 17.51
C LYS A 631 -18.60 -14.77 17.50
N THR A 632 -19.58 -15.56 17.95
CA THR A 632 -20.95 -15.08 18.19
C THR A 632 -21.19 -15.01 19.69
N MET A 633 -21.88 -13.97 20.15
CA MET A 633 -22.24 -13.77 21.55
C MET A 633 -23.74 -13.48 21.71
N GLY A 634 -24.30 -13.89 22.83
CA GLY A 634 -25.70 -13.60 23.18
C GLY A 634 -25.86 -12.17 23.69
N ILE A 635 -27.03 -11.59 23.44
CA ILE A 635 -27.44 -10.29 23.94
C ILE A 635 -28.63 -10.49 24.89
N LYS A 636 -28.63 -9.79 26.03
CA LYS A 636 -29.76 -9.76 26.98
C LYS A 636 -30.41 -8.37 26.95
N GLY A 637 -31.65 -8.31 26.44
CA GLY A 637 -32.29 -7.01 26.21
C GLY A 637 -31.47 -6.17 25.24
N ASN A 638 -31.08 -4.93 25.62
CA ASN A 638 -30.20 -4.06 24.87
C ASN A 638 -28.73 -4.04 25.41
N ASN A 639 -28.38 -5.02 26.26
CA ASN A 639 -27.08 -5.07 26.91
C ASN A 639 -26.23 -6.23 26.37
N ILE A 640 -24.96 -5.93 26.08
CA ILE A 640 -23.94 -6.88 25.63
C ILE A 640 -22.88 -6.98 26.72
N ASN A 641 -22.69 -8.18 27.26
CA ASN A 641 -21.58 -8.43 28.18
C ASN A 641 -20.37 -8.92 27.39
N VAL A 642 -19.29 -8.16 27.40
CA VAL A 642 -18.06 -8.48 26.66
C VAL A 642 -16.87 -8.50 27.60
N SER A 643 -16.01 -9.51 27.44
CA SER A 643 -14.67 -9.54 28.02
C SER A 643 -13.66 -9.25 26.92
N LEU A 644 -12.91 -8.17 27.09
CA LEU A 644 -11.84 -7.75 26.19
C LEU A 644 -10.54 -8.42 26.64
N PRO A 645 -9.93 -9.29 25.83
CA PRO A 645 -8.62 -9.86 26.17
C PRO A 645 -7.56 -8.78 26.43
N PRO A 646 -6.47 -9.11 27.11
CA PRO A 646 -5.30 -8.22 27.16
C PRO A 646 -4.85 -7.87 25.74
N MET A 647 -4.35 -6.66 25.54
CA MET A 647 -3.77 -6.22 24.28
C MET A 647 -4.60 -6.68 23.07
N SER A 648 -5.81 -6.14 22.92
CA SER A 648 -6.76 -6.60 21.89
C SER A 648 -7.50 -5.48 21.19
N LEU A 649 -7.77 -5.68 19.89
CA LEU A 649 -8.79 -4.95 19.13
C LEU A 649 -10.01 -5.86 19.01
N ASN A 650 -11.18 -5.32 19.37
CA ASN A 650 -12.45 -6.02 19.36
C ASN A 650 -13.46 -5.23 18.53
N VAL A 651 -14.01 -5.84 17.47
CA VAL A 651 -15.03 -5.24 16.62
C VAL A 651 -16.35 -6.00 16.83
N ILE A 652 -17.33 -5.32 17.42
CA ILE A 652 -18.62 -5.89 17.78
C ILE A 652 -19.69 -5.35 16.84
N LYS A 653 -20.45 -6.23 16.18
CA LYS A 653 -21.56 -5.88 15.29
C LYS A 653 -22.89 -6.34 15.85
N VAL A 654 -23.85 -5.44 15.83
CA VAL A 654 -25.21 -5.69 16.33
C VAL A 654 -26.24 -5.19 15.34
N SER A 655 -27.11 -6.08 14.88
CA SER A 655 -28.21 -5.70 13.98
C SER A 655 -29.34 -5.03 14.78
N ILE A 656 -29.81 -3.88 14.29
CA ILE A 656 -30.86 -3.05 14.88
C ILE A 656 -32.08 -2.93 13.93
N ARG A 657 -33.22 -2.50 14.50
CA ARG A 657 -34.45 -2.22 13.76
C ARG A 657 -34.67 -0.73 13.60
#